data_42dab9216ec54d3d82c4f0e163647467
#
_entry.id   42dab9216ec54d3d82c4f0e163647467
#
_cell.length_a   1.000
_cell.length_b   1.000
_cell.length_c   1.000
_cell.angle_alpha   90.00
_cell.angle_beta   90.00
_cell.angle_gamma   90.00
#
_symmetry.space_group_name_H-M   'P 1'
#
loop_
_entity.id
_entity.type
_entity.pdbx_description
1 polymer ?
#
loop_
_entity_poly.entity_id
_entity_poly.type
_entity_poly.pdbx_seq_one_letter_code
_entity_poly.pdbx_strand_id
1 'polypeptide(L)'
;MQTRVSSPFISRALSSSSNLNELRRIHALVISLGLDSSDFFSGKLIDKYSHFREPASSLSVFRRVSPAKNVYLWNSIIRAFSKNGLFPEALEFYGKLRESKVSPDKYTFPSVIKACAGLFDAEMGDLVYEQILDMGFESDLFVGNALVDMYSRMGLLTRARQVFDEMPVRDLVSWNSLISGYSSHGYYEEALEIYHELKNSWIVPDSFTVSSVLPAFGNLLVVKQGQGLHGFALKSGVNSVVVVNNGLVAMYLKFRRPTDARRVFDEMDVRDSVSYNTMICGYLKLEMVEESVRMFLENLDQFKPDLLTVSSVLRACGHLRDLSLAKYIYNYMLKAGFVLESTVRNILIDVYAKCGDMITARDVFNSMECKDTVSWNSIISGYIQSGDLMEAMKLFKMMMIMEEQADHITYLMLISVSTRLADLKFGKGLHSNGIKSGICIDLSVSNALIDMYAKCGEVGDSLKIFSSMGTGDTVTWNTVISACVRFGDFATGLQVTTQMRKSEVVPDMATFLVTLPMCASLAAKRLGKEIHCCLLRFGYESELQIGNALIEMYSKCGCLENSSRVFERMSRRDVVTWTGMIYAYGMYGEGEKALETFTDMEKSGIVPDSVVFIAIIYACSHSGLVDEGLACFEKMKTHYKIDPMIEHYACVVDLLSRSQKISKAEEFIQAMPIKPDASIWASVLRACRTSGDMETAERVSRKIIELNPDDPGYSILASNAYAALRKWDKVSLIRKSLKDKHITKNPGYSWIEIGKNVHVFSSGDDSAPQSEAIYKSLEILYSLMAKEGYIPDPREVSQNLEEEEEKRRLICGHSERLAIAFGLLNTEPGTPLQVMKNLRVCGDCHEVTKLISKIVGREILVRDANRFHLFKDGTCSCKDRW
;
A
#
# COMPACT_ATOMS: atom_id res chain seq x y z
N MET A 1 89.88 -10.20 -10.04
CA MET A 1 89.13 -10.12 -8.73
C MET A 1 87.68 -10.58 -8.90
N GLN A 2 87.43 -11.87 -8.74
CA GLN A 2 86.13 -12.43 -8.68
C GLN A 2 85.68 -12.32 -7.22
N THR A 3 84.93 -11.29 -6.83
CA THR A 3 84.21 -11.23 -5.58
C THR A 3 83.24 -12.39 -5.63
N ARG A 4 83.46 -13.46 -4.83
CA ARG A 4 82.44 -14.53 -4.56
C ARG A 4 81.20 -13.88 -3.98
N VAL A 5 80.19 -13.53 -4.77
CA VAL A 5 78.90 -13.15 -4.29
C VAL A 5 78.33 -14.36 -3.60
N SER A 6 78.19 -14.31 -2.27
CA SER A 6 77.67 -15.42 -1.50
C SER A 6 76.15 -15.62 -1.68
N SER A 7 75.71 -16.87 -1.73
CA SER A 7 74.27 -17.26 -1.79
C SER A 7 73.39 -16.50 -0.79
N PRO A 8 73.81 -16.22 0.48
CA PRO A 8 73.07 -15.35 1.38
C PRO A 8 72.90 -13.93 0.94
N PHE A 9 73.87 -13.35 0.23
CA PHE A 9 73.78 -11.96 -0.30
C PHE A 9 72.71 -11.87 -1.38
N ILE A 10 72.66 -12.82 -2.30
CA ILE A 10 71.64 -12.84 -3.38
C ILE A 10 70.25 -13.08 -2.78
N SER A 11 70.10 -13.95 -1.81
CA SER A 11 68.83 -14.19 -1.11
C SER A 11 68.32 -12.93 -0.40
N ARG A 12 69.20 -12.13 0.20
CA ARG A 12 68.87 -10.87 0.87
C ARG A 12 68.49 -9.80 -0.18
N ALA A 13 69.27 -9.71 -1.26
CA ALA A 13 68.97 -8.77 -2.36
C ALA A 13 67.63 -9.08 -3.05
N LEU A 14 67.28 -10.36 -3.27
CA LEU A 14 65.97 -10.75 -3.77
C LEU A 14 64.87 -10.33 -2.80
N SER A 15 65.07 -10.53 -1.48
CA SER A 15 64.05 -10.12 -0.52
C SER A 15 63.87 -8.64 -0.39
N SER A 16 64.92 -7.81 -0.58
CA SER A 16 64.88 -6.36 -0.46
C SER A 16 64.53 -5.62 -1.74
N SER A 17 64.43 -6.32 -2.90
CA SER A 17 64.12 -5.67 -4.19
C SER A 17 62.81 -4.93 -4.12
N SER A 18 62.83 -3.62 -4.46
CA SER A 18 61.73 -2.65 -4.36
C SER A 18 61.02 -2.38 -5.68
N ASN A 19 61.63 -2.70 -6.82
CA ASN A 19 61.06 -2.50 -8.14
C ASN A 19 61.48 -3.61 -9.14
N LEU A 20 60.74 -3.66 -10.26
CA LEU A 20 60.87 -4.68 -11.30
C LEU A 20 62.25 -4.65 -11.99
N ASN A 21 62.83 -3.47 -12.21
CA ASN A 21 64.09 -3.33 -12.88
C ASN A 21 65.25 -3.86 -12.00
N GLU A 22 65.22 -3.62 -10.73
CA GLU A 22 66.14 -4.19 -9.74
C GLU A 22 66.03 -5.71 -9.72
N LEU A 23 64.80 -6.26 -9.68
CA LEU A 23 64.56 -7.69 -9.71
C LEU A 23 65.15 -8.32 -10.99
N ARG A 24 65.00 -7.69 -12.15
CA ARG A 24 65.53 -8.17 -13.43
C ARG A 24 67.07 -8.19 -13.43
N ARG A 25 67.73 -7.20 -12.80
CA ARG A 25 69.22 -7.19 -12.63
C ARG A 25 69.66 -8.34 -11.70
N ILE A 26 69.00 -8.56 -10.60
CA ILE A 26 69.29 -9.64 -9.68
C ILE A 26 69.06 -11.00 -10.36
N HIS A 27 67.99 -11.13 -11.15
CA HIS A 27 67.71 -12.33 -11.93
C HIS A 27 68.82 -12.65 -12.92
N ALA A 28 69.32 -11.62 -13.66
CA ALA A 28 70.48 -11.74 -14.59
C ALA A 28 71.73 -12.21 -13.82
N LEU A 29 71.95 -11.71 -12.62
CA LEU A 29 73.05 -12.14 -11.74
C LEU A 29 72.91 -13.61 -11.29
N VAL A 30 71.71 -14.04 -10.91
CA VAL A 30 71.36 -15.43 -10.55
C VAL A 30 71.65 -16.37 -11.70
N ILE A 31 71.31 -15.99 -12.96
CA ILE A 31 71.62 -16.74 -14.17
C ILE A 31 73.14 -16.80 -14.39
N SER A 32 73.84 -15.67 -14.31
CA SER A 32 75.30 -15.61 -14.57
C SER A 32 76.10 -16.41 -13.55
N LEU A 33 75.56 -16.64 -12.38
CA LEU A 33 76.19 -17.45 -11.33
C LEU A 33 75.80 -18.94 -11.35
N GLY A 34 74.97 -19.36 -12.31
CA GLY A 34 74.48 -20.72 -12.43
C GLY A 34 73.49 -21.13 -11.29
N LEU A 35 72.94 -20.15 -10.59
CA LEU A 35 72.02 -20.39 -9.47
C LEU A 35 70.56 -20.56 -9.88
N ASP A 36 70.26 -20.37 -11.16
CA ASP A 36 68.93 -20.53 -11.75
C ASP A 36 68.48 -22.01 -11.80
N SER A 37 69.42 -22.96 -11.64
CA SER A 37 69.11 -24.40 -11.45
C SER A 37 68.64 -24.72 -10.02
N SER A 38 68.82 -23.82 -9.06
CA SER A 38 68.43 -24.02 -7.68
C SER A 38 66.94 -23.75 -7.45
N ASP A 39 66.19 -24.72 -7.00
CA ASP A 39 64.75 -24.64 -6.67
C ASP A 39 64.45 -23.48 -5.72
N PHE A 40 65.33 -23.23 -4.75
CA PHE A 40 65.17 -22.15 -3.78
C PHE A 40 65.21 -20.75 -4.41
N PHE A 41 66.21 -20.46 -5.30
CA PHE A 41 66.29 -19.17 -5.95
C PHE A 41 65.23 -18.97 -7.04
N SER A 42 64.94 -20.04 -7.75
CA SER A 42 63.86 -20.01 -8.75
C SER A 42 62.50 -19.82 -8.15
N GLY A 43 62.19 -20.46 -7.02
CA GLY A 43 60.94 -20.25 -6.27
C GLY A 43 60.82 -18.80 -5.76
N LYS A 44 61.89 -18.24 -5.18
CA LYS A 44 61.92 -16.81 -4.77
C LYS A 44 61.74 -15.86 -5.90
N LEU A 45 62.34 -16.11 -7.07
CA LEU A 45 62.17 -15.31 -8.27
C LEU A 45 60.72 -15.37 -8.76
N ILE A 46 60.11 -16.55 -8.81
CA ILE A 46 58.69 -16.72 -9.18
C ILE A 46 57.81 -15.91 -8.25
N ASP A 47 57.97 -16.00 -6.93
CA ASP A 47 57.19 -15.24 -5.96
C ASP A 47 57.40 -13.73 -6.10
N LYS A 48 58.61 -13.25 -6.35
CA LYS A 48 58.89 -11.82 -6.57
C LYS A 48 58.32 -11.27 -7.88
N TYR A 49 58.46 -12.01 -8.98
CA TYR A 49 57.79 -11.61 -10.26
C TYR A 49 56.28 -11.59 -10.11
N SER A 50 55.71 -12.56 -9.37
CA SER A 50 54.28 -12.55 -9.03
C SER A 50 53.89 -11.31 -8.23
N HIS A 51 54.69 -10.87 -7.27
CA HIS A 51 54.44 -9.67 -6.47
C HIS A 51 54.45 -8.40 -7.34
N PHE A 52 55.27 -8.33 -8.39
CA PHE A 52 55.29 -7.21 -9.34
C PHE A 52 54.29 -7.37 -10.49
N ARG A 53 53.34 -8.30 -10.41
CA ARG A 53 52.28 -8.57 -11.42
C ARG A 53 52.84 -8.98 -12.79
N GLU A 54 53.96 -9.75 -12.79
CA GLU A 54 54.63 -10.27 -13.99
C GLU A 54 54.51 -11.81 -14.05
N PRO A 55 53.33 -12.42 -14.20
CA PRO A 55 53.16 -13.87 -14.22
C PRO A 55 53.85 -14.56 -15.40
N ALA A 56 53.98 -13.86 -16.57
CA ALA A 56 54.70 -14.39 -17.70
C ALA A 56 56.20 -14.60 -17.39
N SER A 57 56.81 -13.67 -16.64
CA SER A 57 58.19 -13.78 -16.19
C SER A 57 58.33 -14.92 -15.15
N SER A 58 57.34 -15.09 -14.23
CA SER A 58 57.29 -16.24 -13.28
C SER A 58 57.26 -17.56 -14.04
N LEU A 59 56.42 -17.64 -15.11
CA LEU A 59 56.34 -18.86 -15.93
C LEU A 59 57.66 -19.16 -16.66
N SER A 60 58.35 -18.13 -17.16
CA SER A 60 59.64 -18.29 -17.83
C SER A 60 60.73 -18.87 -16.91
N VAL A 61 60.78 -18.39 -15.66
CA VAL A 61 61.65 -18.96 -14.62
C VAL A 61 61.29 -20.42 -14.32
N PHE A 62 60.00 -20.72 -14.13
CA PHE A 62 59.52 -22.07 -13.85
C PHE A 62 59.87 -23.08 -14.98
N ARG A 63 59.77 -22.66 -16.25
CA ARG A 63 60.11 -23.50 -17.43
C ARG A 63 61.57 -23.79 -17.58
N ARG A 64 62.44 -22.90 -17.09
CA ARG A 64 63.93 -23.06 -17.18
C ARG A 64 64.52 -24.09 -16.21
N VAL A 65 63.84 -24.32 -15.10
CA VAL A 65 64.29 -25.29 -14.12
C VAL A 65 64.16 -26.73 -14.65
N SER A 66 65.07 -27.61 -14.22
CA SER A 66 65.14 -29.02 -14.61
C SER A 66 63.75 -29.74 -14.62
N PRO A 67 63.54 -30.77 -15.47
CA PRO A 67 62.28 -31.52 -15.53
C PRO A 67 61.80 -32.11 -14.21
N ALA A 68 62.73 -32.46 -13.33
CA ALA A 68 62.41 -33.00 -11.97
C ALA A 68 62.16 -31.85 -10.96
N LYS A 69 61.03 -31.14 -11.13
CA LYS A 69 60.65 -30.07 -10.23
C LYS A 69 60.12 -30.62 -8.92
N ASN A 70 60.55 -30.01 -7.81
CA ASN A 70 60.00 -30.34 -6.49
C ASN A 70 58.67 -29.67 -6.22
N VAL A 71 57.94 -30.10 -5.20
CA VAL A 71 56.62 -29.53 -4.81
C VAL A 71 56.69 -28.04 -4.52
N TYR A 72 57.79 -27.53 -3.97
CA TYR A 72 57.98 -26.10 -3.67
C TYR A 72 57.91 -25.19 -4.94
N LEU A 73 58.51 -25.62 -6.06
CA LEU A 73 58.45 -24.86 -7.31
C LEU A 73 57.04 -24.88 -7.89
N TRP A 74 56.36 -26.04 -7.84
CA TRP A 74 54.98 -26.16 -8.24
C TRP A 74 54.08 -25.26 -7.40
N ASN A 75 54.22 -25.23 -6.10
CA ASN A 75 53.50 -24.35 -5.19
C ASN A 75 53.76 -22.88 -5.46
N SER A 76 55.03 -22.51 -5.80
CA SER A 76 55.37 -21.14 -6.12
C SER A 76 54.69 -20.67 -7.42
N ILE A 77 54.59 -21.49 -8.48
CA ILE A 77 53.94 -21.08 -9.72
C ILE A 77 52.42 -21.07 -9.61
N ILE A 78 51.83 -22.07 -8.96
CA ILE A 78 50.37 -22.12 -8.69
C ILE A 78 49.94 -20.89 -7.87
N ARG A 79 50.71 -20.59 -6.82
CA ARG A 79 50.50 -19.41 -5.97
C ARG A 79 50.67 -18.10 -6.78
N ALA A 80 51.66 -18.05 -7.68
CA ALA A 80 51.91 -16.89 -8.52
C ALA A 80 50.70 -16.60 -9.42
N PHE A 81 50.15 -17.61 -10.09
CA PHE A 81 48.94 -17.47 -10.90
C PHE A 81 47.72 -17.09 -10.07
N SER A 82 47.46 -17.82 -8.97
CA SER A 82 46.31 -17.57 -8.07
C SER A 82 46.34 -16.15 -7.47
N LYS A 83 47.53 -15.62 -7.10
CA LYS A 83 47.66 -14.26 -6.58
C LYS A 83 47.39 -13.18 -7.63
N ASN A 84 47.73 -13.46 -8.93
CA ASN A 84 47.51 -12.52 -10.03
C ASN A 84 46.15 -12.63 -10.73
N GLY A 85 45.20 -13.45 -10.18
CA GLY A 85 43.88 -13.62 -10.73
C GLY A 85 43.80 -14.53 -11.97
N LEU A 86 44.87 -15.23 -12.29
CA LEU A 86 44.98 -16.18 -13.41
C LEU A 86 44.56 -17.58 -12.87
N PHE A 87 43.30 -17.70 -12.53
CA PHE A 87 42.77 -18.89 -11.85
C PHE A 87 42.73 -20.14 -12.75
N PRO A 88 42.34 -20.03 -14.07
CA PRO A 88 42.38 -21.18 -14.96
C PRO A 88 43.77 -21.76 -15.08
N GLU A 89 44.81 -20.91 -15.22
CA GLU A 89 46.15 -21.31 -15.32
C GLU A 89 46.64 -21.96 -14.03
N ALA A 90 46.23 -21.44 -12.87
CA ALA A 90 46.59 -22.05 -11.59
C ALA A 90 46.05 -23.49 -11.47
N LEU A 91 44.80 -23.76 -11.91
CA LEU A 91 44.23 -25.10 -11.94
C LEU A 91 44.85 -25.99 -13.01
N GLU A 92 45.20 -25.46 -14.20
CA GLU A 92 45.95 -26.19 -15.22
C GLU A 92 47.29 -26.70 -14.65
N PHE A 93 48.04 -25.84 -13.97
CA PHE A 93 49.30 -26.19 -13.36
C PHE A 93 49.14 -27.17 -12.17
N TYR A 94 48.05 -27.12 -11.44
CA TYR A 94 47.69 -28.11 -10.46
C TYR A 94 47.42 -29.48 -11.11
N GLY A 95 46.72 -29.55 -12.24
CA GLY A 95 46.57 -30.77 -13.02
C GLY A 95 47.91 -31.35 -13.47
N LYS A 96 48.82 -30.52 -13.99
CA LYS A 96 50.18 -30.94 -14.38
C LYS A 96 51.04 -31.39 -13.21
N LEU A 97 50.88 -30.79 -12.03
CA LEU A 97 51.50 -31.28 -10.78
C LEU A 97 51.07 -32.73 -10.51
N ARG A 98 49.78 -33.02 -10.59
CA ARG A 98 49.23 -34.38 -10.36
C ARG A 98 49.79 -35.42 -11.35
N GLU A 99 49.90 -35.02 -12.63
CA GLU A 99 50.46 -35.86 -13.70
C GLU A 99 51.95 -36.12 -13.51
N SER A 100 52.69 -35.19 -12.87
CA SER A 100 54.13 -35.29 -12.64
C SER A 100 54.59 -36.29 -11.56
N LYS A 101 53.68 -37.03 -10.94
CA LYS A 101 53.94 -37.94 -9.80
C LYS A 101 54.51 -37.25 -8.55
N VAL A 102 54.45 -35.93 -8.45
CA VAL A 102 54.79 -35.17 -7.25
C VAL A 102 53.53 -35.01 -6.42
N SER A 103 53.56 -35.48 -5.17
CA SER A 103 52.40 -35.35 -4.28
C SER A 103 52.20 -33.88 -3.88
N PRO A 104 51.00 -33.33 -3.99
CA PRO A 104 50.64 -32.04 -3.40
C PRO A 104 50.87 -32.06 -1.89
N ASP A 105 51.14 -30.91 -1.29
CA ASP A 105 51.32 -30.72 0.13
C ASP A 105 50.34 -29.67 0.68
N LYS A 106 50.34 -29.45 2.00
CA LYS A 106 49.52 -28.48 2.69
C LYS A 106 49.68 -27.03 2.19
N TYR A 107 50.77 -26.70 1.48
CA TYR A 107 50.99 -25.37 0.89
C TYR A 107 50.47 -25.27 -0.54
N THR A 108 50.22 -26.39 -1.21
CA THR A 108 49.60 -26.46 -2.52
C THR A 108 48.12 -26.06 -2.44
N PHE A 109 47.34 -26.69 -1.53
CA PHE A 109 45.90 -26.64 -1.46
C PHE A 109 45.33 -25.23 -1.25
N PRO A 110 45.86 -24.35 -0.37
CA PRO A 110 45.28 -23.02 -0.19
C PRO A 110 45.30 -22.17 -1.47
N SER A 111 46.30 -22.34 -2.33
CA SER A 111 46.40 -21.62 -3.61
C SER A 111 45.45 -22.17 -4.68
N VAL A 112 45.27 -23.51 -4.68
CA VAL A 112 44.31 -24.19 -5.59
C VAL A 112 42.88 -23.87 -5.18
N ILE A 113 42.54 -23.97 -3.88
CA ILE A 113 41.21 -23.62 -3.34
C ILE A 113 40.85 -22.16 -3.66
N LYS A 114 41.85 -21.26 -3.49
CA LYS A 114 41.66 -19.86 -3.88
C LYS A 114 41.37 -19.69 -5.39
N ALA A 115 41.94 -20.51 -6.24
CA ALA A 115 41.65 -20.48 -7.67
C ALA A 115 40.24 -21.00 -7.97
N CYS A 116 39.80 -22.09 -7.30
CA CYS A 116 38.39 -22.57 -7.37
C CYS A 116 37.42 -21.49 -6.91
N ALA A 117 37.69 -20.82 -5.79
CA ALA A 117 36.88 -19.71 -5.28
C ALA A 117 36.78 -18.55 -6.28
N GLY A 118 37.88 -18.22 -6.96
CA GLY A 118 37.93 -17.15 -7.93
C GLY A 118 37.18 -17.43 -9.25
N LEU A 119 37.00 -18.71 -9.60
CA LEU A 119 36.19 -19.17 -10.75
C LEU A 119 34.75 -19.49 -10.41
N PHE A 120 34.40 -19.49 -9.14
CA PHE A 120 33.10 -19.97 -8.64
C PHE A 120 32.81 -21.44 -9.08
N ASP A 121 33.87 -22.27 -9.19
CA ASP A 121 33.80 -23.65 -9.59
C ASP A 121 33.67 -24.56 -8.37
N ALA A 122 32.44 -24.86 -8.01
CA ALA A 122 32.12 -25.69 -6.86
C ALA A 122 32.46 -27.16 -7.08
N GLU A 123 32.31 -27.66 -8.32
CA GLU A 123 32.62 -29.06 -8.65
C GLU A 123 34.11 -29.34 -8.49
N MET A 124 34.98 -28.47 -9.02
CA MET A 124 36.42 -28.57 -8.84
C MET A 124 36.80 -28.37 -7.37
N GLY A 125 36.09 -27.47 -6.63
CA GLY A 125 36.28 -27.27 -5.21
C GLY A 125 36.03 -28.55 -4.40
N ASP A 126 34.96 -29.28 -4.72
CA ASP A 126 34.62 -30.56 -4.08
C ASP A 126 35.64 -31.64 -4.40
N LEU A 127 36.10 -31.74 -5.65
CA LEU A 127 37.19 -32.69 -6.03
C LEU A 127 38.50 -32.42 -5.28
N VAL A 128 38.81 -31.13 -5.07
CA VAL A 128 40.00 -30.75 -4.28
C VAL A 128 39.78 -31.08 -2.81
N TYR A 129 38.58 -30.92 -2.27
CA TYR A 129 38.26 -31.28 -0.91
C TYR A 129 38.39 -32.81 -0.67
N GLU A 130 37.83 -33.63 -1.58
CA GLU A 130 38.02 -35.09 -1.52
C GLU A 130 39.50 -35.49 -1.49
N GLN A 131 40.35 -34.86 -2.30
CA GLN A 131 41.80 -35.12 -2.32
C GLN A 131 42.48 -34.70 -1.01
N ILE A 132 42.03 -33.62 -0.38
CA ILE A 132 42.53 -33.17 0.94
C ILE A 132 42.19 -34.22 1.99
N LEU A 133 40.99 -34.81 1.96
CA LEU A 133 40.61 -35.90 2.87
C LEU A 133 41.44 -37.16 2.62
N ASP A 134 41.60 -37.57 1.36
CA ASP A 134 42.40 -38.74 1.00
C ASP A 134 43.86 -38.62 1.42
N MET A 135 44.39 -37.38 1.46
CA MET A 135 45.78 -37.12 1.84
C MET A 135 45.96 -36.76 3.32
N GLY A 136 44.91 -36.66 4.12
CA GLY A 136 44.92 -36.40 5.54
C GLY A 136 45.31 -34.95 5.91
N PHE A 137 44.96 -33.96 5.08
CA PHE A 137 45.22 -32.54 5.34
C PHE A 137 44.00 -31.78 5.88
N GLU A 138 42.91 -32.47 6.18
CA GLU A 138 41.67 -31.89 6.73
C GLU A 138 41.88 -31.15 8.06
N SER A 139 42.86 -31.58 8.85
CA SER A 139 43.17 -30.96 10.14
C SER A 139 44.12 -29.76 10.06
N ASP A 140 44.64 -29.43 8.85
CA ASP A 140 45.55 -28.27 8.71
C ASP A 140 44.76 -26.95 8.72
N LEU A 141 45.14 -26.03 9.61
CA LEU A 141 44.46 -24.77 9.84
C LEU A 141 44.37 -23.89 8.55
N PHE A 142 45.42 -23.84 7.75
CA PHE A 142 45.47 -23.01 6.55
C PHE A 142 44.59 -23.57 5.42
N VAL A 143 44.57 -24.91 5.32
CA VAL A 143 43.71 -25.62 4.36
C VAL A 143 42.26 -25.45 4.76
N GLY A 144 41.91 -25.64 6.02
CA GLY A 144 40.58 -25.46 6.57
C GLY A 144 40.07 -24.02 6.36
N ASN A 145 40.88 -23.01 6.68
CA ASN A 145 40.53 -21.61 6.47
C ASN A 145 40.25 -21.29 4.98
N ALA A 146 41.06 -21.85 4.08
CA ALA A 146 40.88 -21.66 2.64
C ALA A 146 39.57 -22.31 2.14
N LEU A 147 39.23 -23.52 2.66
CA LEU A 147 37.98 -24.20 2.32
C LEU A 147 36.75 -23.44 2.82
N VAL A 148 36.81 -22.99 4.08
CA VAL A 148 35.71 -22.17 4.67
C VAL A 148 35.51 -20.87 3.85
N ASP A 149 36.59 -20.15 3.47
CA ASP A 149 36.53 -18.96 2.65
C ASP A 149 35.96 -19.27 1.25
N MET A 150 36.39 -20.37 0.63
CA MET A 150 35.91 -20.79 -0.70
C MET A 150 34.41 -21.05 -0.70
N TYR A 151 33.95 -21.96 0.19
CA TYR A 151 32.53 -22.30 0.27
C TYR A 151 31.66 -21.10 0.69
N SER A 152 32.20 -20.26 1.58
CA SER A 152 31.53 -19.02 1.98
C SER A 152 31.34 -18.06 0.82
N ARG A 153 32.33 -17.83 -0.04
CA ARG A 153 32.25 -16.99 -1.22
C ARG A 153 31.29 -17.52 -2.26
N MET A 154 31.22 -18.84 -2.41
CA MET A 154 30.31 -19.52 -3.34
C MET A 154 28.86 -19.57 -2.86
N GLY A 155 28.56 -19.13 -1.64
CA GLY A 155 27.22 -19.22 -1.05
C GLY A 155 26.83 -20.62 -0.55
N LEU A 156 27.78 -21.58 -0.54
CA LEU A 156 27.59 -22.94 -0.06
C LEU A 156 27.77 -23.00 1.46
N LEU A 157 26.96 -22.22 2.19
CA LEU A 157 27.16 -21.94 3.61
C LEU A 157 27.04 -23.17 4.51
N THR A 158 26.23 -24.14 4.13
CA THR A 158 26.10 -25.42 4.86
C THR A 158 27.41 -26.20 4.82
N ARG A 159 28.08 -26.24 3.66
CA ARG A 159 29.40 -26.87 3.52
C ARG A 159 30.47 -26.08 4.25
N ALA A 160 30.44 -24.75 4.16
CA ALA A 160 31.37 -23.89 4.90
C ALA A 160 31.28 -24.14 6.41
N ARG A 161 30.07 -24.27 6.95
CA ARG A 161 29.80 -24.58 8.35
C ARG A 161 30.29 -25.98 8.70
N GLN A 162 30.03 -26.99 7.87
CA GLN A 162 30.48 -28.35 8.09
C GLN A 162 32.01 -28.42 8.20
N VAL A 163 32.74 -27.85 7.24
CA VAL A 163 34.21 -27.81 7.28
C VAL A 163 34.71 -27.10 8.53
N PHE A 164 34.07 -25.96 8.88
CA PHE A 164 34.41 -25.20 10.06
C PHE A 164 34.21 -26.02 11.34
N ASP A 165 33.13 -26.79 11.45
CA ASP A 165 32.83 -27.62 12.64
C ASP A 165 33.76 -28.84 12.75
N GLU A 166 34.25 -29.35 11.61
CA GLU A 166 35.22 -30.44 11.56
C GLU A 166 36.66 -30.00 11.88
N MET A 167 36.98 -28.70 11.85
CA MET A 167 38.29 -28.17 12.17
C MET A 167 38.62 -28.35 13.68
N PRO A 168 39.74 -29.04 14.03
CA PRO A 168 40.14 -29.26 15.44
C PRO A 168 40.63 -27.99 16.13
N VAL A 169 41.22 -27.07 15.37
CA VAL A 169 41.71 -25.76 15.84
C VAL A 169 41.16 -24.68 14.93
N ARG A 170 40.57 -23.67 15.53
CA ARG A 170 39.98 -22.52 14.84
C ARG A 170 40.66 -21.25 15.32
N ASP A 171 41.16 -20.45 14.40
CA ASP A 171 41.71 -19.12 14.66
C ASP A 171 40.73 -18.02 14.28
N LEU A 172 41.11 -16.76 14.50
CA LEU A 172 40.28 -15.61 14.16
C LEU A 172 39.96 -15.57 12.68
N VAL A 173 40.83 -16.09 11.79
CA VAL A 173 40.57 -16.11 10.33
C VAL A 173 39.47 -17.11 10.00
N SER A 174 39.42 -18.29 10.66
CA SER A 174 38.33 -19.26 10.48
C SER A 174 36.97 -18.64 10.78
N TRP A 175 36.86 -17.99 11.95
CA TRP A 175 35.65 -17.32 12.38
C TRP A 175 35.25 -16.19 11.43
N ASN A 176 36.20 -15.35 11.06
CA ASN A 176 35.97 -14.20 10.17
C ASN A 176 35.48 -14.62 8.79
N SER A 177 36.07 -15.70 8.23
CA SER A 177 35.64 -16.22 6.91
C SER A 177 34.19 -16.70 6.96
N LEU A 178 33.80 -17.38 8.03
CA LEU A 178 32.45 -17.89 8.19
C LEU A 178 31.44 -16.74 8.44
N ILE A 179 31.71 -15.81 9.38
CA ILE A 179 30.86 -14.64 9.67
C ILE A 179 30.66 -13.82 8.42
N SER A 180 31.76 -13.54 7.69
CA SER A 180 31.70 -12.76 6.45
C SER A 180 30.85 -13.46 5.38
N GLY A 181 30.98 -14.78 5.26
CA GLY A 181 30.20 -15.61 4.35
C GLY A 181 28.69 -15.49 4.61
N TYR A 182 28.26 -15.74 5.82
CA TYR A 182 26.86 -15.63 6.21
C TYR A 182 26.32 -14.19 6.05
N SER A 183 27.08 -13.20 6.51
CA SER A 183 26.70 -11.79 6.44
C SER A 183 26.57 -11.29 4.99
N SER A 184 27.48 -11.70 4.09
CA SER A 184 27.45 -11.26 2.68
C SER A 184 26.31 -11.86 1.87
N HIS A 185 25.83 -13.04 2.27
CA HIS A 185 24.70 -13.72 1.63
C HIS A 185 23.35 -13.43 2.29
N GLY A 186 23.30 -12.51 3.27
CA GLY A 186 22.06 -12.08 3.90
C GLY A 186 21.55 -12.95 5.05
N TYR A 187 22.27 -13.97 5.45
CA TYR A 187 21.93 -14.82 6.59
C TYR A 187 22.43 -14.16 7.89
N TYR A 188 21.74 -13.10 8.29
CA TYR A 188 22.18 -12.21 9.36
C TYR A 188 22.01 -12.81 10.76
N GLU A 189 20.99 -13.63 10.96
CA GLU A 189 20.74 -14.30 12.25
C GLU A 189 21.87 -15.28 12.57
N GLU A 190 22.22 -16.12 11.61
CA GLU A 190 23.28 -17.09 11.73
C GLU A 190 24.67 -16.41 11.88
N ALA A 191 24.88 -15.29 11.16
CA ALA A 191 26.12 -14.51 11.31
C ALA A 191 26.27 -13.97 12.74
N LEU A 192 25.17 -13.54 13.38
CA LEU A 192 25.19 -13.12 14.80
C LEU A 192 25.39 -14.29 15.76
N GLU A 193 24.81 -15.45 15.49
CA GLU A 193 25.03 -16.67 16.29
C GLU A 193 26.49 -17.04 16.26
N ILE A 194 27.12 -17.10 15.09
CA ILE A 194 28.54 -17.39 14.93
C ILE A 194 29.42 -16.34 15.65
N TYR A 195 29.03 -15.06 15.56
CA TYR A 195 29.71 -14.00 16.30
C TYR A 195 29.60 -14.19 17.83
N HIS A 196 28.46 -14.65 18.34
CA HIS A 196 28.28 -14.97 19.76
C HIS A 196 29.13 -16.21 20.17
N GLU A 197 29.20 -17.22 19.32
CA GLU A 197 30.08 -18.37 19.52
C GLU A 197 31.55 -17.92 19.59
N LEU A 198 32.00 -17.04 18.68
CA LEU A 198 33.35 -16.43 18.71
C LEU A 198 33.63 -15.74 20.06
N LYS A 199 32.72 -14.93 20.56
CA LYS A 199 32.88 -14.26 21.86
C LYS A 199 33.03 -15.24 23.01
N ASN A 200 32.30 -16.33 22.95
CA ASN A 200 32.37 -17.39 23.97
C ASN A 200 33.67 -18.21 23.90
N SER A 201 34.35 -18.17 22.75
CA SER A 201 35.66 -18.84 22.59
C SER A 201 36.87 -18.04 23.13
N TRP A 202 36.61 -16.87 23.76
CA TRP A 202 37.64 -15.98 24.33
C TRP A 202 38.62 -15.39 23.30
N ILE A 203 38.32 -15.50 22.01
CA ILE A 203 39.07 -14.86 20.93
C ILE A 203 38.62 -13.42 20.81
N VAL A 204 39.54 -12.47 20.81
CA VAL A 204 39.22 -11.04 20.71
C VAL A 204 38.92 -10.67 19.25
N PRO A 205 37.73 -10.13 18.96
CA PRO A 205 37.38 -9.64 17.61
C PRO A 205 38.33 -8.55 17.12
N ASP A 206 38.74 -8.62 15.86
CA ASP A 206 39.54 -7.58 15.21
C ASP A 206 38.65 -6.64 14.35
N SER A 207 39.27 -5.71 13.64
CA SER A 207 38.58 -4.79 12.75
C SER A 207 37.80 -5.49 11.63
N PHE A 208 38.32 -6.65 11.16
CA PHE A 208 37.62 -7.41 10.12
C PHE A 208 36.39 -8.11 10.69
N THR A 209 36.47 -8.70 11.85
CA THR A 209 35.32 -9.28 12.57
C THR A 209 34.22 -8.24 12.75
N VAL A 210 34.60 -7.05 13.28
CA VAL A 210 33.64 -5.96 13.53
C VAL A 210 32.98 -5.51 12.22
N SER A 211 33.77 -5.27 11.16
CA SER A 211 33.21 -4.83 9.87
C SER A 211 32.30 -5.88 9.23
N SER A 212 32.61 -7.17 9.40
CA SER A 212 31.81 -8.28 8.84
C SER A 212 30.46 -8.49 9.54
N VAL A 213 30.39 -8.19 10.84
CA VAL A 213 29.16 -8.40 11.62
C VAL A 213 28.24 -7.18 11.68
N LEU A 214 28.76 -5.96 11.45
CA LEU A 214 27.97 -4.72 11.47
C LEU A 214 26.74 -4.74 10.54
N PRO A 215 26.83 -5.29 9.30
CA PRO A 215 25.65 -5.41 8.43
C PRO A 215 24.53 -6.25 9.05
N ALA A 216 24.86 -7.29 9.82
CA ALA A 216 23.88 -8.14 10.48
C ALA A 216 23.10 -7.37 11.57
N PHE A 217 23.78 -6.62 12.43
CA PHE A 217 23.12 -5.77 13.42
C PHE A 217 22.22 -4.74 12.77
N GLY A 218 22.69 -4.11 11.69
CA GLY A 218 21.92 -3.09 10.95
C GLY A 218 20.65 -3.65 10.30
N ASN A 219 20.71 -4.83 9.68
CA ASN A 219 19.56 -5.41 8.99
C ASN A 219 18.53 -6.00 9.96
N LEU A 220 18.97 -6.64 11.04
CA LEU A 220 18.08 -7.20 12.07
C LEU A 220 17.56 -6.14 13.06
N LEU A 221 17.98 -4.89 12.93
CA LEU A 221 17.58 -3.77 13.79
C LEU A 221 17.86 -4.00 15.28
N VAL A 222 18.92 -4.72 15.62
CA VAL A 222 19.30 -5.06 17.00
C VAL A 222 20.07 -3.91 17.65
N VAL A 223 19.38 -2.83 17.97
CA VAL A 223 19.96 -1.53 18.35
C VAL A 223 20.88 -1.62 19.56
N LYS A 224 20.44 -2.25 20.67
CA LYS A 224 21.22 -2.32 21.92
C LYS A 224 22.55 -3.05 21.75
N GLN A 225 22.55 -4.16 21.02
CA GLN A 225 23.78 -4.94 20.80
C GLN A 225 24.70 -4.24 19.81
N GLY A 226 24.14 -3.59 18.75
CA GLY A 226 24.92 -2.78 17.82
C GLY A 226 25.62 -1.61 18.51
N GLN A 227 24.95 -0.93 19.45
CA GLN A 227 25.58 0.10 20.30
C GLN A 227 26.67 -0.50 21.20
N GLY A 228 26.45 -1.69 21.71
CA GLY A 228 27.47 -2.42 22.48
C GLY A 228 28.70 -2.73 21.63
N LEU A 229 28.52 -3.11 20.36
CA LEU A 229 29.63 -3.34 19.42
C LEU A 229 30.39 -2.03 19.12
N HIS A 230 29.67 -0.91 18.95
CA HIS A 230 30.31 0.41 18.80
C HIS A 230 31.15 0.76 20.03
N GLY A 231 30.61 0.56 21.25
CA GLY A 231 31.36 0.76 22.49
C GLY A 231 32.61 -0.14 22.60
N PHE A 232 32.53 -1.37 22.08
CA PHE A 232 33.70 -2.26 21.99
C PHE A 232 34.72 -1.70 20.99
N ALA A 233 34.29 -1.28 19.80
CA ALA A 233 35.15 -0.71 18.76
C ALA A 233 35.93 0.52 19.29
N LEU A 234 35.27 1.40 20.05
CA LEU A 234 35.93 2.54 20.72
C LEU A 234 36.97 2.10 21.75
N LYS A 235 36.66 1.11 22.61
CA LYS A 235 37.57 0.64 23.67
C LYS A 235 38.75 -0.10 23.11
N SER A 236 38.59 -0.87 22.05
CA SER A 236 39.68 -1.67 21.43
C SER A 236 40.50 -0.85 20.42
N GLY A 237 40.11 0.37 20.11
CA GLY A 237 40.78 1.24 19.12
C GLY A 237 40.58 0.83 17.66
N VAL A 238 39.72 -0.17 17.36
CA VAL A 238 39.45 -0.60 15.97
C VAL A 238 38.62 0.40 15.19
N ASN A 239 38.05 1.38 15.84
CA ASN A 239 37.39 2.53 15.20
C ASN A 239 38.37 3.45 14.48
N SER A 240 39.70 3.30 14.62
CA SER A 240 40.67 3.98 13.77
C SER A 240 40.67 3.49 12.32
N VAL A 241 40.04 2.34 12.05
CA VAL A 241 39.96 1.74 10.72
C VAL A 241 38.71 2.28 9.96
N VAL A 242 38.92 2.93 8.83
CA VAL A 242 37.86 3.57 8.03
C VAL A 242 36.70 2.61 7.71
N VAL A 243 37.01 1.36 7.35
CA VAL A 243 35.97 0.36 7.01
C VAL A 243 35.02 0.07 8.19
N VAL A 244 35.55 0.04 9.42
CA VAL A 244 34.73 -0.15 10.64
C VAL A 244 33.79 1.04 10.84
N ASN A 245 34.31 2.27 10.69
CA ASN A 245 33.47 3.46 10.82
C ASN A 245 32.40 3.55 9.74
N ASN A 246 32.74 3.23 8.50
CA ASN A 246 31.76 3.15 7.40
C ASN A 246 30.65 2.15 7.72
N GLY A 247 31.01 1.00 8.30
CA GLY A 247 30.06 0.00 8.78
C GLY A 247 29.18 0.51 9.94
N LEU A 248 29.75 1.24 10.90
CA LEU A 248 29.02 1.85 12.02
C LEU A 248 28.04 2.92 11.52
N VAL A 249 28.48 3.78 10.61
CA VAL A 249 27.61 4.79 9.96
C VAL A 249 26.44 4.09 9.27
N ALA A 250 26.71 3.07 8.45
CA ALA A 250 25.67 2.31 7.76
C ALA A 250 24.70 1.63 8.72
N MET A 251 25.19 1.07 9.83
CA MET A 251 24.37 0.45 10.87
C MET A 251 23.43 1.47 11.53
N TYR A 252 23.93 2.64 11.94
CA TYR A 252 23.10 3.68 12.57
C TYR A 252 22.07 4.24 11.60
N LEU A 253 22.40 4.42 10.32
CA LEU A 253 21.43 4.82 9.30
C LEU A 253 20.31 3.79 9.12
N LYS A 254 20.61 2.50 9.16
CA LYS A 254 19.60 1.44 9.17
C LYS A 254 18.73 1.46 10.43
N PHE A 255 19.31 1.78 11.59
CA PHE A 255 18.55 1.99 12.84
C PHE A 255 17.66 3.23 12.83
N ARG A 256 17.61 3.98 11.73
CA ARG A 256 16.94 5.29 11.62
C ARG A 256 17.43 6.31 12.65
N ARG A 257 18.75 6.27 12.94
CA ARG A 257 19.43 7.20 13.85
C ARG A 257 20.46 8.06 13.12
N PRO A 258 20.03 9.02 12.29
CA PRO A 258 20.95 9.82 11.46
C PRO A 258 21.88 10.70 12.29
N THR A 259 21.46 11.15 13.48
CA THR A 259 22.30 11.94 14.37
C THR A 259 23.50 11.17 14.91
N ASP A 260 23.30 9.89 15.27
CA ASP A 260 24.39 9.05 15.73
C ASP A 260 25.33 8.67 14.58
N ALA A 261 24.76 8.39 13.39
CA ALA A 261 25.55 8.15 12.18
C ALA A 261 26.43 9.37 11.83
N ARG A 262 25.85 10.58 11.92
CA ARG A 262 26.57 11.84 11.68
C ARG A 262 27.69 12.04 12.68
N ARG A 263 27.47 11.77 13.96
CA ARG A 263 28.50 11.85 15.00
C ARG A 263 29.67 10.93 14.69
N VAL A 264 29.41 9.66 14.37
CA VAL A 264 30.47 8.71 13.99
C VAL A 264 31.25 9.23 12.79
N PHE A 265 30.55 9.73 11.78
CA PHE A 265 31.17 10.29 10.58
C PHE A 265 32.03 11.51 10.89
N ASP A 266 31.57 12.42 11.75
CA ASP A 266 32.30 13.64 12.11
C ASP A 266 33.54 13.35 12.98
N GLU A 267 33.51 12.26 13.78
CA GLU A 267 34.63 11.77 14.60
C GLU A 267 35.71 11.01 13.82
N MET A 268 35.49 10.72 12.52
CA MET A 268 36.49 10.01 11.69
C MET A 268 37.67 10.93 11.37
N ASP A 269 38.89 10.48 11.68
CA ASP A 269 40.13 11.17 11.33
C ASP A 269 40.37 11.21 9.81
N VAL A 270 40.07 10.11 9.14
CA VAL A 270 40.22 9.94 7.69
C VAL A 270 38.89 9.48 7.10
N ARG A 271 38.42 10.20 6.08
CA ARG A 271 37.21 9.88 5.32
C ARG A 271 37.58 9.55 3.89
N ASP A 272 37.03 8.45 3.39
CA ASP A 272 37.20 8.06 1.99
C ASP A 272 35.88 8.29 1.21
N SER A 273 35.90 8.03 -0.09
CA SER A 273 34.69 8.18 -0.93
C SER A 273 33.54 7.28 -0.45
N VAL A 274 33.84 6.13 0.14
CA VAL A 274 32.82 5.20 0.69
C VAL A 274 32.15 5.82 1.89
N SER A 275 32.88 6.55 2.75
CA SER A 275 32.33 7.27 3.91
C SER A 275 31.26 8.29 3.48
N TYR A 276 31.58 9.14 2.50
CA TYR A 276 30.65 10.14 1.95
C TYR A 276 29.46 9.47 1.25
N ASN A 277 29.71 8.47 0.43
CA ASN A 277 28.65 7.72 -0.29
C ASN A 277 27.68 7.07 0.69
N THR A 278 28.19 6.48 1.77
CA THR A 278 27.36 5.84 2.81
C THR A 278 26.43 6.84 3.49
N MET A 279 26.94 8.03 3.85
CA MET A 279 26.13 9.09 4.46
C MET A 279 25.11 9.65 3.47
N ILE A 280 25.53 10.01 2.26
CA ILE A 280 24.67 10.59 1.22
C ILE A 280 23.52 9.63 0.87
N CYS A 281 23.83 8.37 0.57
CA CYS A 281 22.82 7.36 0.25
C CYS A 281 21.95 7.01 1.47
N GLY A 282 22.53 7.05 2.66
CA GLY A 282 21.80 6.79 3.89
C GLY A 282 20.79 7.87 4.21
N TYR A 283 21.13 9.14 4.06
CA TYR A 283 20.19 10.26 4.21
C TYR A 283 19.03 10.15 3.21
N LEU A 284 19.31 9.78 1.96
CA LEU A 284 18.25 9.57 0.95
C LEU A 284 17.28 8.45 1.35
N LYS A 285 17.78 7.33 1.89
CA LYS A 285 16.93 6.23 2.37
C LYS A 285 16.07 6.61 3.58
N LEU A 286 16.48 7.63 4.34
CA LEU A 286 15.74 8.19 5.46
C LEU A 286 14.85 9.38 5.07
N GLU A 287 14.72 9.66 3.77
CA GLU A 287 13.96 10.78 3.22
C GLU A 287 14.50 12.17 3.63
N MET A 288 15.73 12.22 4.14
CA MET A 288 16.45 13.46 4.48
C MET A 288 17.18 14.00 3.25
N VAL A 289 16.38 14.42 2.26
CA VAL A 289 16.89 14.72 0.90
C VAL A 289 17.77 15.97 0.90
N GLU A 290 17.39 16.99 1.66
CA GLU A 290 18.13 18.25 1.76
C GLU A 290 19.52 18.06 2.38
N GLU A 291 19.62 17.26 3.44
CA GLU A 291 20.88 16.92 4.10
C GLU A 291 21.81 16.13 3.19
N SER A 292 21.25 15.21 2.42
CA SER A 292 22.00 14.43 1.43
C SER A 292 22.65 15.33 0.38
N VAL A 293 21.87 16.24 -0.20
CA VAL A 293 22.33 17.21 -1.21
C VAL A 293 23.35 18.17 -0.61
N ARG A 294 23.10 18.70 0.58
CA ARG A 294 24.03 19.59 1.29
C ARG A 294 25.38 18.92 1.52
N MET A 295 25.34 17.68 2.01
CA MET A 295 26.56 16.90 2.26
C MET A 295 27.38 16.67 0.98
N PHE A 296 26.71 16.42 -0.13
CA PHE A 296 27.38 16.29 -1.44
C PHE A 296 28.03 17.61 -1.87
N LEU A 297 27.29 18.72 -1.87
CA LEU A 297 27.75 20.00 -2.37
C LEU A 297 28.91 20.62 -1.52
N GLU A 298 28.79 20.52 -0.19
CA GLU A 298 29.79 21.07 0.73
C GLU A 298 31.14 20.34 0.71
N ASN A 299 31.15 19.09 0.26
CA ASN A 299 32.34 18.25 0.34
C ASN A 299 32.90 17.80 -1.05
N LEU A 300 32.41 18.37 -2.15
CA LEU A 300 32.85 18.02 -3.52
C LEU A 300 34.37 18.11 -3.73
N ASP A 301 35.02 19.01 -3.00
CA ASP A 301 36.49 19.19 -3.11
C ASP A 301 37.29 18.18 -2.26
N GLN A 302 36.62 17.49 -1.33
CA GLN A 302 37.26 16.58 -0.39
C GLN A 302 37.26 15.12 -0.84
N PHE A 303 36.39 14.73 -1.76
CA PHE A 303 36.29 13.37 -2.26
C PHE A 303 35.96 13.33 -3.75
N LYS A 304 36.26 12.22 -4.41
CA LYS A 304 35.81 11.97 -5.79
C LYS A 304 34.53 11.13 -5.73
N PRO A 305 33.36 11.74 -6.05
CA PRO A 305 32.13 10.98 -6.14
C PRO A 305 32.24 9.88 -7.20
N ASP A 306 31.69 8.72 -6.91
CA ASP A 306 31.49 7.68 -7.89
C ASP A 306 30.15 7.85 -8.62
N LEU A 307 29.93 7.04 -9.65
CA LEU A 307 28.69 7.09 -10.44
C LEU A 307 27.44 6.83 -9.57
N LEU A 308 27.56 5.97 -8.56
CA LEU A 308 26.47 5.65 -7.64
C LEU A 308 26.06 6.85 -6.80
N THR A 309 27.05 7.59 -6.25
CA THR A 309 26.81 8.80 -5.46
C THR A 309 26.13 9.87 -6.28
N VAL A 310 26.69 10.18 -7.46
CA VAL A 310 26.16 11.24 -8.33
C VAL A 310 24.75 10.88 -8.82
N SER A 311 24.51 9.63 -9.17
CA SER A 311 23.18 9.12 -9.53
C SER A 311 22.17 9.23 -8.39
N SER A 312 22.63 8.98 -7.17
CA SER A 312 21.79 9.09 -5.97
C SER A 312 21.44 10.56 -5.68
N VAL A 313 22.40 11.47 -5.79
CA VAL A 313 22.14 12.91 -5.63
C VAL A 313 21.25 13.44 -6.76
N LEU A 314 21.43 12.97 -7.98
CA LEU A 314 20.56 13.34 -9.10
C LEU A 314 19.10 12.92 -8.84
N ARG A 315 18.86 11.72 -8.31
CA ARG A 315 17.52 11.31 -7.85
C ARG A 315 16.97 12.21 -6.74
N ALA A 316 17.85 12.65 -5.83
CA ALA A 316 17.49 13.62 -4.79
C ALA A 316 16.97 14.93 -5.36
N CYS A 317 17.60 15.45 -6.42
CA CYS A 317 17.14 16.66 -7.12
C CYS A 317 15.71 16.49 -7.67
N GLY A 318 15.37 15.31 -8.17
CA GLY A 318 14.02 14.98 -8.62
C GLY A 318 13.00 15.00 -7.48
N HIS A 319 13.36 14.53 -6.29
CA HIS A 319 12.49 14.61 -5.11
C HIS A 319 12.29 16.06 -4.63
N LEU A 320 13.33 16.88 -4.66
CA LEU A 320 13.26 18.31 -4.34
C LEU A 320 12.55 19.14 -5.42
N ARG A 321 12.35 18.58 -6.60
CA ARG A 321 11.87 19.28 -7.80
C ARG A 321 12.73 20.51 -8.16
N ASP A 322 14.03 20.45 -7.89
CA ASP A 322 14.97 21.52 -8.18
C ASP A 322 15.68 21.26 -9.53
N LEU A 323 15.15 21.88 -10.57
CA LEU A 323 15.68 21.79 -11.92
C LEU A 323 17.09 22.42 -12.05
N SER A 324 17.35 23.49 -11.29
CA SER A 324 18.63 24.21 -11.35
C SER A 324 19.76 23.33 -10.83
N LEU A 325 19.48 22.67 -9.71
CA LEU A 325 20.41 21.73 -9.08
C LEU A 325 20.62 20.49 -9.96
N ALA A 326 19.56 19.95 -10.55
CA ALA A 326 19.66 18.82 -11.48
C ALA A 326 20.57 19.14 -12.68
N LYS A 327 20.42 20.32 -13.28
CA LYS A 327 21.29 20.81 -14.36
C LYS A 327 22.73 21.00 -13.89
N TYR A 328 22.96 21.50 -12.68
CA TYR A 328 24.29 21.64 -12.11
C TYR A 328 24.97 20.26 -11.97
N ILE A 329 24.31 19.29 -11.37
CA ILE A 329 24.84 17.94 -11.19
C ILE A 329 25.10 17.24 -12.53
N TYR A 330 24.20 17.40 -13.49
CA TYR A 330 24.40 16.87 -14.84
C TYR A 330 25.65 17.47 -15.53
N ASN A 331 25.83 18.79 -15.44
CA ASN A 331 27.04 19.46 -15.97
C ASN A 331 28.31 18.99 -15.24
N TYR A 332 28.23 18.74 -13.93
CA TYR A 332 29.35 18.16 -13.20
C TYR A 332 29.69 16.76 -13.73
N MET A 333 28.70 15.90 -13.99
CA MET A 333 28.92 14.56 -14.55
C MET A 333 29.65 14.62 -15.90
N LEU A 334 29.20 15.50 -16.78
CA LEU A 334 29.84 15.69 -18.09
C LEU A 334 31.29 16.15 -17.96
N LYS A 335 31.59 17.12 -17.09
CA LYS A 335 32.95 17.62 -16.84
C LYS A 335 33.86 16.57 -16.20
N ALA A 336 33.32 15.75 -15.32
CA ALA A 336 34.05 14.67 -14.64
C ALA A 336 34.29 13.45 -15.55
N GLY A 337 33.77 13.49 -16.79
CA GLY A 337 33.96 12.41 -17.78
C GLY A 337 33.19 11.13 -17.49
N PHE A 338 32.08 11.20 -16.75
CA PHE A 338 31.23 10.04 -16.56
C PHE A 338 30.56 9.64 -17.88
N VAL A 339 30.70 8.36 -18.24
CA VAL A 339 29.97 7.81 -19.38
C VAL A 339 28.48 7.77 -19.05
N LEU A 340 27.69 8.41 -19.92
CA LEU A 340 26.22 8.40 -19.75
C LEU A 340 25.65 7.07 -20.23
N GLU A 341 25.78 6.05 -19.40
CA GLU A 341 25.12 4.76 -19.60
C GLU A 341 23.59 4.92 -19.60
N SER A 342 22.89 3.94 -20.14
CA SER A 342 21.42 3.94 -20.20
C SER A 342 20.78 4.17 -18.82
N THR A 343 21.36 3.60 -17.76
CA THR A 343 20.93 3.78 -16.37
C THR A 343 20.92 5.24 -15.92
N VAL A 344 21.96 6.01 -16.24
CA VAL A 344 22.06 7.44 -15.89
C VAL A 344 21.08 8.27 -16.71
N ARG A 345 20.92 7.96 -17.98
CA ARG A 345 19.94 8.63 -18.86
C ARG A 345 18.51 8.38 -18.37
N ASN A 346 18.20 7.17 -17.92
CA ASN A 346 16.91 6.85 -17.33
C ASN A 346 16.63 7.67 -16.05
N ILE A 347 17.65 7.86 -15.20
CA ILE A 347 17.53 8.73 -14.02
C ILE A 347 17.30 10.18 -14.43
N LEU A 348 18.02 10.69 -15.45
CA LEU A 348 17.81 12.04 -15.96
C LEU A 348 16.41 12.26 -16.49
N ILE A 349 15.84 11.31 -17.23
CA ILE A 349 14.48 11.37 -17.72
C ILE A 349 13.50 11.49 -16.54
N ASP A 350 13.64 10.64 -15.50
CA ASP A 350 12.80 10.69 -14.31
C ASP A 350 12.93 12.01 -13.56
N VAL A 351 14.15 12.51 -13.40
CA VAL A 351 14.41 13.78 -12.69
C VAL A 351 13.84 14.98 -13.44
N TYR A 352 14.06 15.08 -14.75
CA TYR A 352 13.49 16.18 -15.55
C TYR A 352 11.97 16.12 -15.56
N ALA A 353 11.40 14.92 -15.64
CA ALA A 353 9.95 14.73 -15.56
C ALA A 353 9.38 15.20 -14.21
N LYS A 354 10.00 14.82 -13.09
CA LYS A 354 9.61 15.27 -11.73
C LYS A 354 9.76 16.78 -11.53
N CYS A 355 10.74 17.39 -12.19
CA CYS A 355 10.91 18.84 -12.17
C CYS A 355 9.97 19.58 -13.16
N GLY A 356 9.14 18.87 -13.91
CA GLY A 356 8.19 19.44 -14.86
C GLY A 356 8.78 19.80 -16.24
N ASP A 357 10.06 19.51 -16.50
CA ASP A 357 10.73 19.76 -17.78
C ASP A 357 10.60 18.56 -18.71
N MET A 358 9.38 18.28 -19.19
CA MET A 358 9.10 17.16 -20.09
C MET A 358 9.77 17.30 -21.47
N ILE A 359 10.09 18.52 -21.89
CA ILE A 359 10.77 18.77 -23.16
C ILE A 359 12.18 18.17 -23.09
N THR A 360 12.97 18.59 -22.09
CA THR A 360 14.31 18.06 -21.88
C THR A 360 14.32 16.54 -21.60
N ALA A 361 13.34 16.04 -20.82
CA ALA A 361 13.19 14.60 -20.61
C ALA A 361 12.99 13.84 -21.92
N ARG A 362 12.18 14.38 -22.84
CA ARG A 362 11.93 13.80 -24.16
C ARG A 362 13.18 13.86 -25.05
N ASP A 363 13.94 14.95 -25.01
CA ASP A 363 15.18 15.09 -25.78
C ASP A 363 16.23 14.08 -25.31
N VAL A 364 16.40 13.91 -24.00
CA VAL A 364 17.28 12.87 -23.45
C VAL A 364 16.86 11.48 -23.91
N PHE A 365 15.56 11.15 -23.83
CA PHE A 365 15.03 9.87 -24.30
C PHE A 365 15.28 9.65 -25.80
N ASN A 366 15.03 10.67 -26.63
CA ASN A 366 15.23 10.58 -28.07
C ASN A 366 16.71 10.41 -28.46
N SER A 367 17.63 10.97 -27.67
CA SER A 367 19.08 10.87 -27.89
C SER A 367 19.67 9.49 -27.55
N MET A 368 18.91 8.59 -26.95
CA MET A 368 19.37 7.24 -26.61
C MET A 368 19.40 6.36 -27.87
N GLU A 369 20.56 5.76 -28.16
CA GLU A 369 20.72 4.82 -29.25
C GLU A 369 19.98 3.52 -29.01
N CYS A 370 20.12 2.96 -27.79
CA CYS A 370 19.38 1.78 -27.34
C CYS A 370 18.42 2.19 -26.22
N LYS A 371 17.15 1.90 -26.41
CA LYS A 371 16.08 2.17 -25.45
C LYS A 371 15.60 0.84 -24.88
N ASP A 372 15.89 0.62 -23.61
CA ASP A 372 15.41 -0.56 -22.88
C ASP A 372 14.03 -0.32 -22.26
N THR A 373 13.39 -1.36 -21.75
CA THR A 373 12.08 -1.27 -21.08
C THR A 373 12.07 -0.23 -19.96
N VAL A 374 13.20 -0.05 -19.24
CA VAL A 374 13.31 0.96 -18.17
C VAL A 374 13.26 2.38 -18.72
N SER A 375 13.90 2.62 -19.89
CA SER A 375 13.87 3.91 -20.58
C SER A 375 12.44 4.31 -20.98
N TRP A 376 11.73 3.35 -21.58
CA TRP A 376 10.32 3.54 -21.95
C TRP A 376 9.46 3.79 -20.72
N ASN A 377 9.62 3.00 -19.66
CA ASN A 377 8.87 3.17 -18.41
C ASN A 377 9.14 4.53 -17.75
N SER A 378 10.39 5.02 -17.81
CA SER A 378 10.76 6.32 -17.23
C SER A 378 10.04 7.47 -17.92
N ILE A 379 10.03 7.50 -19.26
CA ILE A 379 9.37 8.58 -20.00
C ILE A 379 7.85 8.49 -19.96
N ILE A 380 7.28 7.27 -20.03
CA ILE A 380 5.83 7.04 -19.86
C ILE A 380 5.37 7.51 -18.47
N SER A 381 6.10 7.13 -17.43
CA SER A 381 5.83 7.59 -16.06
C SER A 381 5.87 9.11 -15.94
N GLY A 382 6.82 9.76 -16.58
CA GLY A 382 6.93 11.21 -16.63
C GLY A 382 5.69 11.88 -17.22
N TYR A 383 5.19 11.40 -18.36
CA TYR A 383 3.97 11.92 -18.97
C TYR A 383 2.72 11.63 -18.15
N ILE A 384 2.66 10.50 -17.44
CA ILE A 384 1.56 10.19 -16.50
C ILE A 384 1.57 11.17 -15.31
N GLN A 385 2.75 11.49 -14.77
CA GLN A 385 2.90 12.43 -13.65
C GLN A 385 2.60 13.88 -14.05
N SER A 386 2.97 14.29 -15.26
CA SER A 386 2.65 15.62 -15.80
C SER A 386 1.18 15.77 -16.21
N GLY A 387 0.41 14.67 -16.23
CA GLY A 387 -1.01 14.67 -16.59
C GLY A 387 -1.31 14.50 -18.08
N ASP A 388 -0.30 14.42 -18.94
CA ASP A 388 -0.49 14.16 -20.38
C ASP A 388 -0.62 12.66 -20.65
N LEU A 389 -1.79 12.14 -20.28
CA LEU A 389 -2.11 10.72 -20.41
C LEU A 389 -2.18 10.24 -21.87
N MET A 390 -2.51 11.15 -22.79
CA MET A 390 -2.58 10.82 -24.21
C MET A 390 -1.20 10.57 -24.81
N GLU A 391 -0.20 11.36 -24.42
CA GLU A 391 1.18 11.15 -24.89
C GLU A 391 1.79 9.87 -24.30
N ALA A 392 1.47 9.55 -23.04
CA ALA A 392 1.84 8.27 -22.43
C ALA A 392 1.31 7.06 -23.22
N MET A 393 0.05 7.12 -23.68
CA MET A 393 -0.54 6.07 -24.53
C MET A 393 0.13 5.97 -25.90
N LYS A 394 0.52 7.10 -26.52
CA LYS A 394 1.25 7.10 -27.79
C LYS A 394 2.62 6.47 -27.65
N LEU A 395 3.33 6.78 -26.57
CA LEU A 395 4.64 6.21 -26.28
C LEU A 395 4.57 4.69 -26.11
N PHE A 396 3.56 4.20 -25.42
CA PHE A 396 3.34 2.76 -25.32
C PHE A 396 3.13 2.11 -26.70
N LYS A 397 2.31 2.71 -27.55
CA LYS A 397 2.13 2.20 -28.91
C LYS A 397 3.46 2.19 -29.68
N MET A 398 4.29 3.22 -29.52
CA MET A 398 5.61 3.25 -30.14
C MET A 398 6.53 2.14 -29.59
N MET A 399 6.52 1.91 -28.26
CA MET A 399 7.26 0.81 -27.63
C MET A 399 6.87 -0.54 -28.24
N MET A 400 5.57 -0.79 -28.40
CA MET A 400 5.06 -2.02 -29.01
C MET A 400 5.42 -2.16 -30.49
N ILE A 401 5.48 -1.06 -31.25
CA ILE A 401 5.89 -1.07 -32.67
C ILE A 401 7.39 -1.38 -32.82
N MET A 402 8.21 -0.98 -31.84
CA MET A 402 9.64 -1.27 -31.78
C MET A 402 9.96 -2.68 -31.23
N GLU A 403 8.94 -3.49 -31.01
CA GLU A 403 9.04 -4.89 -30.51
C GLU A 403 9.71 -5.00 -29.12
N GLU A 404 9.77 -3.89 -28.38
CA GLU A 404 10.24 -3.90 -27.00
C GLU A 404 9.18 -4.53 -26.08
N GLN A 405 9.65 -5.43 -25.22
CA GLN A 405 8.74 -6.16 -24.31
C GLN A 405 8.30 -5.26 -23.14
N ALA A 406 6.99 -5.04 -23.06
CA ALA A 406 6.41 -4.38 -21.91
C ALA A 406 6.41 -5.32 -20.70
N ASP A 407 6.88 -4.83 -19.57
CA ASP A 407 6.92 -5.56 -18.29
C ASP A 407 5.67 -5.30 -17.44
N HIS A 408 5.59 -5.91 -16.27
CA HIS A 408 4.48 -5.70 -15.33
C HIS A 408 4.36 -4.23 -14.90
N ILE A 409 5.46 -3.48 -14.78
CA ILE A 409 5.45 -2.05 -14.43
C ILE A 409 4.79 -1.23 -15.53
N THR A 410 5.14 -1.51 -16.80
CA THR A 410 4.51 -0.86 -17.96
C THR A 410 3.00 -1.06 -17.94
N TYR A 411 2.55 -2.31 -17.70
CA TYR A 411 1.11 -2.61 -17.64
C TYR A 411 0.42 -1.91 -16.47
N LEU A 412 1.00 -1.89 -15.28
CA LEU A 412 0.44 -1.20 -14.12
C LEU A 412 0.23 0.30 -14.39
N MET A 413 1.23 0.95 -14.99
CA MET A 413 1.14 2.37 -15.36
C MET A 413 -0.01 2.62 -16.35
N LEU A 414 -0.11 1.81 -17.40
CA LEU A 414 -1.10 1.99 -18.46
C LEU A 414 -2.52 1.61 -18.04
N ILE A 415 -2.68 0.60 -17.21
CA ILE A 415 -3.96 0.28 -16.58
C ILE A 415 -4.41 1.46 -15.71
N SER A 416 -3.48 2.09 -14.98
CA SER A 416 -3.78 3.32 -14.22
C SER A 416 -4.22 4.48 -15.14
N VAL A 417 -3.61 4.64 -16.32
CA VAL A 417 -4.03 5.62 -17.32
C VAL A 417 -5.44 5.32 -17.83
N SER A 418 -5.71 4.08 -18.22
CA SER A 418 -7.06 3.63 -18.64
C SER A 418 -8.11 3.93 -17.56
N THR A 419 -7.75 3.64 -16.32
CA THR A 419 -8.61 3.88 -15.15
C THR A 419 -8.93 5.37 -14.95
N ARG A 420 -7.91 6.24 -15.08
CA ARG A 420 -8.08 7.71 -14.91
C ARG A 420 -8.89 8.36 -16.04
N LEU A 421 -8.75 7.84 -17.27
CA LEU A 421 -9.50 8.30 -18.44
C LEU A 421 -10.88 7.65 -18.57
N ALA A 422 -11.19 6.65 -17.75
CA ALA A 422 -12.35 5.77 -17.89
C ALA A 422 -12.46 5.16 -19.30
N ASP A 423 -11.32 4.92 -19.97
CA ASP A 423 -11.25 4.32 -21.32
C ASP A 423 -11.26 2.80 -21.23
N LEU A 424 -12.46 2.25 -21.17
CA LEU A 424 -12.70 0.81 -21.14
C LEU A 424 -12.13 0.07 -22.36
N LYS A 425 -12.18 0.70 -23.54
CA LYS A 425 -11.71 0.08 -24.78
C LYS A 425 -10.20 -0.14 -24.76
N PHE A 426 -9.47 0.87 -24.29
CA PHE A 426 -8.02 0.75 -24.09
C PHE A 426 -7.68 -0.28 -23.02
N GLY A 427 -8.41 -0.26 -21.90
CA GLY A 427 -8.24 -1.23 -20.81
C GLY A 427 -8.48 -2.66 -21.24
N LYS A 428 -9.54 -2.95 -22.05
CA LYS A 428 -9.78 -4.27 -22.64
C LYS A 428 -8.66 -4.69 -23.60
N GLY A 429 -8.09 -3.75 -24.35
CA GLY A 429 -6.92 -3.98 -25.20
C GLY A 429 -5.68 -4.39 -24.40
N LEU A 430 -5.38 -3.67 -23.31
CA LEU A 430 -4.29 -4.02 -22.40
C LEU A 430 -4.49 -5.41 -21.77
N HIS A 431 -5.69 -5.70 -21.29
CA HIS A 431 -6.02 -7.01 -20.72
C HIS A 431 -5.82 -8.14 -21.73
N SER A 432 -6.32 -7.98 -22.96
CA SER A 432 -6.14 -8.98 -24.03
C SER A 432 -4.67 -9.21 -24.36
N ASN A 433 -3.86 -8.14 -24.45
CA ASN A 433 -2.42 -8.27 -24.69
C ASN A 433 -1.70 -8.88 -23.50
N GLY A 434 -2.08 -8.50 -22.27
CA GLY A 434 -1.51 -9.06 -21.04
C GLY A 434 -1.76 -10.56 -20.88
N ILE A 435 -2.91 -11.07 -21.33
CA ILE A 435 -3.20 -12.51 -21.40
C ILE A 435 -2.24 -13.19 -22.37
N LYS A 436 -2.05 -12.62 -23.56
CA LYS A 436 -1.18 -13.19 -24.61
C LYS A 436 0.28 -13.24 -24.19
N SER A 437 0.75 -12.24 -23.47
CA SER A 437 2.13 -12.14 -22.95
C SER A 437 2.35 -12.88 -21.63
N GLY A 438 1.28 -13.43 -21.02
CA GLY A 438 1.37 -14.09 -19.72
C GLY A 438 1.52 -13.15 -18.51
N ILE A 439 1.52 -11.84 -18.70
CA ILE A 439 1.73 -10.84 -17.63
C ILE A 439 0.53 -10.80 -16.67
N CYS A 440 -0.65 -11.17 -17.11
CA CYS A 440 -1.84 -11.26 -16.26
C CYS A 440 -1.77 -12.33 -15.16
N ILE A 441 -0.72 -13.14 -15.13
CA ILE A 441 -0.43 -14.07 -14.02
C ILE A 441 0.11 -13.27 -12.80
N ASP A 442 0.71 -12.12 -13.04
CA ASP A 442 1.17 -11.23 -11.96
C ASP A 442 -0.02 -10.71 -11.14
N LEU A 443 0.08 -10.88 -9.83
CA LEU A 443 -0.97 -10.53 -8.87
C LEU A 443 -1.28 -9.03 -8.87
N SER A 444 -0.24 -8.19 -8.99
CA SER A 444 -0.38 -6.73 -8.98
C SER A 444 -1.10 -6.23 -10.23
N VAL A 445 -0.79 -6.83 -11.39
CA VAL A 445 -1.45 -6.52 -12.67
C VAL A 445 -2.91 -6.95 -12.64
N SER A 446 -3.19 -8.15 -12.12
CA SER A 446 -4.56 -8.64 -11.95
C SER A 446 -5.38 -7.74 -11.01
N ASN A 447 -4.81 -7.31 -9.89
CA ASN A 447 -5.44 -6.37 -8.98
C ASN A 447 -5.73 -5.01 -9.65
N ALA A 448 -4.79 -4.50 -10.44
CA ALA A 448 -4.98 -3.26 -11.20
C ALA A 448 -6.09 -3.39 -12.27
N LEU A 449 -6.18 -4.55 -12.95
CA LEU A 449 -7.26 -4.83 -13.89
C LEU A 449 -8.62 -4.91 -13.21
N ILE A 450 -8.72 -5.56 -12.05
CA ILE A 450 -9.95 -5.60 -11.25
C ILE A 450 -10.42 -4.17 -10.91
N ASP A 451 -9.52 -3.31 -10.42
CA ASP A 451 -9.82 -1.92 -10.10
C ASP A 451 -10.21 -1.10 -11.34
N MET A 452 -9.52 -1.33 -12.46
CA MET A 452 -9.83 -0.67 -13.74
C MET A 452 -11.23 -1.01 -14.23
N TYR A 453 -11.57 -2.31 -14.31
CA TYR A 453 -12.92 -2.72 -14.72
C TYR A 453 -13.99 -2.19 -13.77
N ALA A 454 -13.72 -2.24 -12.48
CA ALA A 454 -14.59 -1.66 -11.47
C ALA A 454 -14.79 -0.15 -11.71
N LYS A 455 -13.73 0.63 -11.91
CA LYS A 455 -13.85 2.08 -12.13
C LYS A 455 -14.48 2.46 -13.47
N CYS A 456 -14.37 1.59 -14.48
CA CYS A 456 -15.02 1.77 -15.77
C CYS A 456 -16.48 1.29 -15.84
N GLY A 457 -17.04 0.77 -14.74
CA GLY A 457 -18.46 0.37 -14.70
C GLY A 457 -18.75 -1.10 -14.97
N GLU A 458 -17.74 -1.92 -15.19
CA GLU A 458 -17.86 -3.34 -15.58
C GLU A 458 -17.54 -4.27 -14.40
N VAL A 459 -18.37 -4.24 -13.34
CA VAL A 459 -18.15 -5.08 -12.15
C VAL A 459 -18.19 -6.56 -12.47
N GLY A 460 -19.03 -6.98 -13.42
CA GLY A 460 -19.10 -8.39 -13.85
C GLY A 460 -17.76 -8.91 -14.39
N ASP A 461 -17.03 -8.11 -15.18
CA ASP A 461 -15.72 -8.48 -15.69
C ASP A 461 -14.65 -8.46 -14.59
N SER A 462 -14.73 -7.53 -13.66
CA SER A 462 -13.89 -7.49 -12.44
C SER A 462 -14.04 -8.79 -11.62
N LEU A 463 -15.27 -9.26 -11.39
CA LEU A 463 -15.56 -10.51 -10.67
C LEU A 463 -15.10 -11.76 -11.43
N LYS A 464 -15.16 -11.76 -12.76
CA LYS A 464 -14.63 -12.87 -13.59
C LYS A 464 -13.12 -13.01 -13.45
N ILE A 465 -12.37 -11.88 -13.48
CA ILE A 465 -10.92 -11.90 -13.27
C ILE A 465 -10.63 -12.48 -11.88
N PHE A 466 -11.28 -11.97 -10.85
CA PHE A 466 -11.12 -12.49 -9.49
C PHE A 466 -11.38 -13.99 -9.38
N SER A 467 -12.46 -14.48 -10.03
CA SER A 467 -12.82 -15.91 -10.02
C SER A 467 -11.82 -16.79 -10.78
N SER A 468 -11.11 -16.22 -11.77
CA SER A 468 -10.07 -16.93 -12.53
C SER A 468 -8.71 -16.97 -11.80
N MET A 469 -8.51 -16.13 -10.79
CA MET A 469 -7.32 -16.13 -9.93
C MET A 469 -7.44 -17.27 -8.91
N GLY A 470 -6.53 -18.24 -8.96
CA GLY A 470 -6.57 -19.39 -8.03
C GLY A 470 -6.37 -19.01 -6.57
N THR A 471 -5.55 -17.99 -6.30
CA THR A 471 -5.24 -17.46 -4.98
C THR A 471 -5.12 -15.94 -5.04
N GLY A 472 -5.74 -15.23 -4.10
CA GLY A 472 -5.62 -13.78 -3.96
C GLY A 472 -5.02 -13.41 -2.60
N ASP A 473 -4.25 -12.33 -2.55
CA ASP A 473 -3.78 -11.74 -1.30
C ASP A 473 -4.84 -10.80 -0.68
N THR A 474 -4.55 -10.24 0.49
CA THR A 474 -5.45 -9.29 1.16
C THR A 474 -5.81 -8.10 0.27
N VAL A 475 -4.86 -7.62 -0.56
CA VAL A 475 -5.08 -6.50 -1.49
C VAL A 475 -6.09 -6.88 -2.58
N THR A 476 -5.98 -8.09 -3.14
CA THR A 476 -6.94 -8.63 -4.13
C THR A 476 -8.36 -8.62 -3.58
N TRP A 477 -8.55 -9.19 -2.40
CA TRP A 477 -9.86 -9.24 -1.74
C TRP A 477 -10.41 -7.84 -1.48
N ASN A 478 -9.59 -6.94 -0.93
CA ASN A 478 -10.00 -5.57 -0.65
C ASN A 478 -10.38 -4.80 -1.93
N THR A 479 -9.68 -5.04 -3.04
CA THR A 479 -9.98 -4.41 -4.32
C THR A 479 -11.35 -4.84 -4.85
N VAL A 480 -11.66 -6.13 -4.80
CA VAL A 480 -12.97 -6.66 -5.22
C VAL A 480 -14.09 -6.17 -4.32
N ILE A 481 -13.90 -6.20 -3.00
CA ILE A 481 -14.88 -5.70 -2.04
C ILE A 481 -15.14 -4.21 -2.28
N SER A 482 -14.09 -3.41 -2.50
CA SER A 482 -14.19 -1.99 -2.81
C SER A 482 -14.92 -1.73 -4.14
N ALA A 483 -14.71 -2.59 -5.14
CA ALA A 483 -15.47 -2.55 -6.39
C ALA A 483 -16.97 -2.72 -6.14
N CYS A 484 -17.37 -3.73 -5.40
CA CYS A 484 -18.77 -3.97 -5.05
C CYS A 484 -19.39 -2.78 -4.29
N VAL A 485 -18.65 -2.21 -3.33
CA VAL A 485 -19.12 -1.03 -2.56
C VAL A 485 -19.38 0.16 -3.47
N ARG A 486 -18.47 0.44 -4.38
CA ARG A 486 -18.59 1.59 -5.31
C ARG A 486 -19.83 1.52 -6.17
N PHE A 487 -20.24 0.33 -6.59
CA PHE A 487 -21.43 0.12 -7.43
C PHE A 487 -22.71 -0.10 -6.62
N GLY A 488 -22.62 -0.08 -5.30
CA GLY A 488 -23.78 -0.32 -4.44
C GLY A 488 -24.23 -1.78 -4.41
N ASP A 489 -23.44 -2.72 -4.96
CA ASP A 489 -23.71 -4.15 -4.84
C ASP A 489 -23.14 -4.69 -3.53
N PHE A 490 -23.72 -4.20 -2.47
CA PHE A 490 -23.31 -4.55 -1.11
C PHE A 490 -23.55 -6.03 -0.79
N ALA A 491 -24.51 -6.65 -1.44
CA ALA A 491 -24.84 -8.06 -1.23
C ALA A 491 -23.70 -8.97 -1.73
N THR A 492 -23.25 -8.76 -2.96
CA THR A 492 -22.09 -9.45 -3.52
C THR A 492 -20.83 -9.14 -2.71
N GLY A 493 -20.62 -7.88 -2.30
CA GLY A 493 -19.49 -7.48 -1.47
C GLY A 493 -19.43 -8.24 -0.14
N LEU A 494 -20.57 -8.46 0.52
CA LEU A 494 -20.64 -9.28 1.75
C LEU A 494 -20.42 -10.76 1.49
N GLN A 495 -20.86 -11.29 0.34
CA GLN A 495 -20.55 -12.66 -0.05
C GLN A 495 -19.05 -12.86 -0.24
N VAL A 496 -18.40 -11.94 -0.95
CA VAL A 496 -16.94 -11.94 -1.14
C VAL A 496 -16.20 -11.84 0.20
N THR A 497 -16.65 -10.97 1.11
CA THR A 497 -16.09 -10.87 2.48
C THR A 497 -16.24 -12.18 3.24
N THR A 498 -17.38 -12.86 3.09
CA THR A 498 -17.62 -14.17 3.73
C THR A 498 -16.71 -15.25 3.14
N GLN A 499 -16.45 -15.23 1.83
CA GLN A 499 -15.49 -16.11 1.17
C GLN A 499 -14.06 -15.84 1.65
N MET A 500 -13.64 -14.58 1.77
CA MET A 500 -12.34 -14.20 2.35
C MET A 500 -12.14 -14.78 3.75
N ARG A 501 -13.18 -14.74 4.61
CA ARG A 501 -13.12 -15.34 5.96
C ARG A 501 -12.99 -16.87 5.96
N LYS A 502 -13.38 -17.55 4.87
CA LYS A 502 -13.22 -19.01 4.70
C LYS A 502 -11.88 -19.39 4.09
N SER A 503 -11.21 -18.46 3.43
CA SER A 503 -9.84 -18.61 2.98
C SER A 503 -8.89 -18.34 4.14
N GLU A 504 -7.63 -18.74 4.03
CA GLU A 504 -6.61 -18.52 5.07
C GLU A 504 -6.07 -17.09 5.07
N VAL A 505 -6.66 -16.19 4.27
CA VAL A 505 -6.21 -14.79 4.15
C VAL A 505 -6.69 -13.99 5.34
N VAL A 506 -5.74 -13.36 6.03
CA VAL A 506 -6.02 -12.54 7.22
C VAL A 506 -6.50 -11.15 6.78
N PRO A 507 -7.70 -10.71 7.24
CA PRO A 507 -8.17 -9.35 7.00
C PRO A 507 -7.27 -8.31 7.67
N ASP A 508 -7.01 -7.22 6.97
CA ASP A 508 -6.28 -6.06 7.48
C ASP A 508 -7.24 -4.90 7.84
N MET A 509 -6.68 -3.79 8.29
CA MET A 509 -7.46 -2.59 8.62
C MET A 509 -8.26 -2.08 7.41
N ALA A 510 -7.71 -2.14 6.19
CA ALA A 510 -8.39 -1.70 4.98
C ALA A 510 -9.62 -2.57 4.67
N THR A 511 -9.53 -3.90 4.89
CA THR A 511 -10.67 -4.81 4.77
C THR A 511 -11.85 -4.36 5.64
N PHE A 512 -11.59 -3.98 6.88
CA PHE A 512 -12.64 -3.56 7.81
C PHE A 512 -13.22 -2.20 7.43
N LEU A 513 -12.37 -1.24 6.99
CA LEU A 513 -12.81 0.08 6.54
C LEU A 513 -13.72 0.02 5.29
N VAL A 514 -13.55 -0.99 4.45
CA VAL A 514 -14.42 -1.19 3.27
C VAL A 514 -15.68 -1.98 3.64
N THR A 515 -15.60 -2.93 4.59
CA THR A 515 -16.71 -3.83 4.96
C THR A 515 -17.75 -3.15 5.87
N LEU A 516 -17.30 -2.29 6.82
CA LEU A 516 -18.21 -1.61 7.75
C LEU A 516 -19.26 -0.73 7.04
N PRO A 517 -18.92 0.08 6.00
CA PRO A 517 -19.92 0.84 5.23
C PRO A 517 -20.95 -0.05 4.51
N MET A 518 -20.58 -1.25 4.07
CA MET A 518 -21.55 -2.20 3.50
C MET A 518 -22.57 -2.65 4.54
N CYS A 519 -22.09 -2.99 5.76
CA CYS A 519 -22.99 -3.31 6.86
C CYS A 519 -23.91 -2.15 7.21
N ALA A 520 -23.39 -0.92 7.17
CA ALA A 520 -24.17 0.29 7.39
C ALA A 520 -25.26 0.49 6.32
N SER A 521 -24.93 0.28 5.05
CA SER A 521 -25.85 0.47 3.92
C SER A 521 -26.97 -0.56 3.89
N LEU A 522 -26.64 -1.84 4.14
CA LEU A 522 -27.62 -2.93 4.23
C LEU A 522 -28.30 -3.03 5.60
N ALA A 523 -27.88 -2.19 6.56
CA ALA A 523 -28.29 -2.27 7.95
C ALA A 523 -28.11 -3.68 8.57
N ALA A 524 -27.05 -4.38 8.15
CA ALA A 524 -26.73 -5.74 8.58
C ALA A 524 -26.12 -5.73 9.99
N LYS A 525 -26.98 -5.52 10.99
CA LYS A 525 -26.62 -5.36 12.41
C LYS A 525 -25.77 -6.48 12.96
N ARG A 526 -26.15 -7.72 12.68
CA ARG A 526 -25.47 -8.91 13.19
C ARG A 526 -24.06 -9.00 12.66
N LEU A 527 -23.90 -8.89 11.34
CA LEU A 527 -22.59 -8.95 10.70
C LEU A 527 -21.68 -7.79 11.15
N GLY A 528 -22.25 -6.58 11.32
CA GLY A 528 -21.53 -5.44 11.88
C GLY A 528 -20.99 -5.72 13.29
N LYS A 529 -21.77 -6.40 14.16
CA LYS A 529 -21.29 -6.84 15.48
C LYS A 529 -20.20 -7.90 15.39
N GLU A 530 -20.33 -8.87 14.48
CA GLU A 530 -19.30 -9.89 14.25
C GLU A 530 -17.99 -9.26 13.80
N ILE A 531 -18.04 -8.28 12.88
CA ILE A 531 -16.86 -7.53 12.42
C ILE A 531 -16.26 -6.74 13.58
N HIS A 532 -17.07 -6.08 14.40
CA HIS A 532 -16.57 -5.36 15.58
C HIS A 532 -15.84 -6.31 16.56
N CYS A 533 -16.37 -7.51 16.78
CA CYS A 533 -15.66 -8.52 17.57
C CYS A 533 -14.33 -8.95 16.95
N CYS A 534 -14.25 -9.06 15.62
CA CYS A 534 -12.99 -9.33 14.93
C CYS A 534 -12.00 -8.17 15.13
N LEU A 535 -12.43 -6.93 14.98
CA LEU A 535 -11.60 -5.74 15.20
C LEU A 535 -10.98 -5.69 16.60
N LEU A 536 -11.75 -6.03 17.63
CA LEU A 536 -11.27 -6.15 19.02
C LEU A 536 -10.19 -7.23 19.14
N ARG A 537 -10.34 -8.37 18.46
CA ARG A 537 -9.34 -9.45 18.49
C ARG A 537 -8.04 -9.07 17.76
N PHE A 538 -8.13 -8.27 16.71
CA PHE A 538 -6.95 -7.79 15.97
C PHE A 538 -6.32 -6.53 16.56
N GLY A 539 -6.92 -5.95 17.63
CA GLY A 539 -6.35 -4.78 18.32
C GLY A 539 -6.52 -3.45 17.58
N TYR A 540 -7.45 -3.36 16.61
CA TYR A 540 -7.70 -2.14 15.84
C TYR A 540 -8.68 -1.15 16.53
N GLU A 541 -9.08 -1.41 17.74
CA GLU A 541 -10.08 -0.60 18.49
C GLU A 541 -9.63 0.83 18.77
N SER A 542 -8.31 1.07 18.84
CA SER A 542 -7.74 2.39 19.11
C SER A 542 -7.58 3.25 17.86
N GLU A 543 -7.79 2.67 16.67
CA GLU A 543 -7.63 3.37 15.40
C GLU A 543 -8.80 4.32 15.14
N LEU A 544 -8.47 5.59 14.94
CA LEU A 544 -9.47 6.66 14.76
C LEU A 544 -10.46 6.39 13.61
N GLN A 545 -9.92 5.94 12.47
CA GLN A 545 -10.73 5.64 11.28
C GLN A 545 -11.72 4.49 11.52
N ILE A 546 -11.30 3.47 12.25
CA ILE A 546 -12.15 2.33 12.63
C ILE A 546 -13.25 2.79 13.59
N GLY A 547 -12.92 3.62 14.57
CA GLY A 547 -13.90 4.22 15.47
C GLY A 547 -14.99 4.99 14.72
N ASN A 548 -14.59 5.84 13.77
CA ASN A 548 -15.51 6.60 12.93
C ASN A 548 -16.41 5.69 12.08
N ALA A 549 -15.84 4.65 11.45
CA ALA A 549 -16.61 3.68 10.67
C ALA A 549 -17.57 2.83 11.53
N LEU A 550 -17.20 2.50 12.77
CA LEU A 550 -18.09 1.81 13.72
C LEU A 550 -19.25 2.70 14.18
N ILE A 551 -19.00 3.99 14.46
CA ILE A 551 -20.05 4.97 14.79
C ILE A 551 -21.06 5.04 13.65
N GLU A 552 -20.59 5.17 12.40
CA GLU A 552 -21.44 5.20 11.21
C GLU A 552 -22.22 3.88 11.04
N MET A 553 -21.55 2.74 11.19
CA MET A 553 -22.17 1.44 11.03
C MET A 553 -23.27 1.22 12.07
N TYR A 554 -22.99 1.47 13.36
CA TYR A 554 -24.00 1.27 14.41
C TYR A 554 -25.16 2.24 14.31
N SER A 555 -24.88 3.51 13.98
CA SER A 555 -25.93 4.52 13.79
C SER A 555 -26.89 4.14 12.67
N LYS A 556 -26.37 3.67 11.53
CA LYS A 556 -27.17 3.24 10.36
C LYS A 556 -27.81 1.86 10.53
N CYS A 557 -27.30 1.01 11.43
CA CYS A 557 -27.88 -0.30 11.75
C CYS A 557 -28.95 -0.26 12.85
N GLY A 558 -29.40 0.89 13.29
CA GLY A 558 -30.45 0.96 14.31
C GLY A 558 -29.97 0.77 15.76
N CYS A 559 -28.69 1.04 16.05
CA CYS A 559 -28.05 0.77 17.33
C CYS A 559 -27.35 2.02 17.91
N LEU A 560 -28.12 3.08 18.14
CA LEU A 560 -27.60 4.37 18.63
C LEU A 560 -26.78 4.24 19.93
N GLU A 561 -27.23 3.40 20.88
CA GLU A 561 -26.49 3.17 22.13
C GLU A 561 -25.08 2.61 21.88
N ASN A 562 -24.93 1.67 20.92
CA ASN A 562 -23.62 1.13 20.61
C ASN A 562 -22.74 2.17 19.92
N SER A 563 -23.32 3.04 19.10
CA SER A 563 -22.63 4.18 18.51
C SER A 563 -22.10 5.12 19.58
N SER A 564 -22.93 5.49 20.57
CA SER A 564 -22.51 6.32 21.72
C SER A 564 -21.41 5.64 22.54
N ARG A 565 -21.54 4.34 22.83
CA ARG A 565 -20.51 3.60 23.58
C ARG A 565 -19.16 3.57 22.86
N VAL A 566 -19.15 3.42 21.53
CA VAL A 566 -17.91 3.50 20.73
C VAL A 566 -17.34 4.91 20.85
N PHE A 567 -18.15 5.94 20.65
CA PHE A 567 -17.74 7.33 20.75
C PHE A 567 -17.13 7.66 22.13
N GLU A 568 -17.76 7.23 23.22
CA GLU A 568 -17.29 7.46 24.60
C GLU A 568 -15.94 6.76 24.88
N ARG A 569 -15.71 5.57 24.31
CA ARG A 569 -14.48 4.80 24.50
C ARG A 569 -13.30 5.30 23.68
N MET A 570 -13.55 6.07 22.62
CA MET A 570 -12.46 6.61 21.79
C MET A 570 -11.59 7.59 22.58
N SER A 571 -10.29 7.32 22.65
CA SER A 571 -9.29 8.16 23.34
C SER A 571 -8.97 9.44 22.59
N ARG A 572 -9.12 9.42 21.26
CA ARG A 572 -8.93 10.57 20.36
C ARG A 572 -10.19 10.71 19.50
N ARG A 573 -10.61 11.96 19.33
CA ARG A 573 -11.76 12.30 18.48
C ARG A 573 -11.36 13.44 17.56
N ASP A 574 -11.65 13.32 16.29
CA ASP A 574 -11.46 14.36 15.28
C ASP A 574 -12.81 14.97 14.87
N VAL A 575 -12.77 15.94 13.97
CA VAL A 575 -13.98 16.58 13.45
C VAL A 575 -14.96 15.55 12.87
N VAL A 576 -14.46 14.51 12.20
CA VAL A 576 -15.29 13.45 11.60
C VAL A 576 -16.01 12.63 12.67
N THR A 577 -15.32 12.33 13.79
CA THR A 577 -15.91 11.60 14.93
C THR A 577 -17.11 12.35 15.50
N TRP A 578 -16.91 13.65 15.79
CA TRP A 578 -17.97 14.51 16.32
C TRP A 578 -19.14 14.67 15.35
N THR A 579 -18.82 14.94 14.08
CA THR A 579 -19.84 15.04 13.02
C THR A 579 -20.68 13.78 12.88
N GLY A 580 -20.01 12.62 12.90
CA GLY A 580 -20.68 11.32 12.82
C GLY A 580 -21.67 11.09 13.97
N MET A 581 -21.31 11.50 15.19
CA MET A 581 -22.18 11.34 16.36
C MET A 581 -23.34 12.36 16.35
N ILE A 582 -23.08 13.62 15.99
CA ILE A 582 -24.12 14.64 15.80
C ILE A 582 -25.14 14.19 14.75
N TYR A 583 -24.66 13.69 13.60
CA TYR A 583 -25.52 13.16 12.55
C TYR A 583 -26.32 11.93 13.01
N ALA A 584 -25.69 11.04 13.79
CA ALA A 584 -26.35 9.89 14.38
C ALA A 584 -27.55 10.33 15.24
N TYR A 585 -27.37 11.24 16.18
CA TYR A 585 -28.47 11.79 16.97
C TYR A 585 -29.55 12.43 16.11
N GLY A 586 -29.17 13.16 15.06
CA GLY A 586 -30.13 13.72 14.09
C GLY A 586 -30.99 12.68 13.39
N MET A 587 -30.41 11.55 12.97
CA MET A 587 -31.14 10.43 12.35
C MET A 587 -32.22 9.84 13.27
N TYR A 588 -31.99 9.88 14.58
CA TYR A 588 -32.95 9.37 15.57
C TYR A 588 -33.90 10.43 16.10
N GLY A 589 -33.75 11.68 15.67
CA GLY A 589 -34.58 12.80 16.12
C GLY A 589 -34.25 13.30 17.54
N GLU A 590 -33.05 13.01 18.02
CA GLU A 590 -32.53 13.43 19.31
C GLU A 590 -31.71 14.74 19.17
N GLY A 591 -32.35 15.80 18.69
CA GLY A 591 -31.67 17.08 18.37
C GLY A 591 -31.08 17.78 19.59
N GLU A 592 -31.66 17.63 20.78
CA GLU A 592 -31.08 18.17 22.01
C GLU A 592 -29.71 17.55 22.31
N LYS A 593 -29.60 16.22 22.21
CA LYS A 593 -28.29 15.53 22.36
C LYS A 593 -27.29 15.89 21.27
N ALA A 594 -27.79 16.14 20.06
CA ALA A 594 -26.93 16.63 19.00
C ALA A 594 -26.31 18.00 19.32
N LEU A 595 -27.12 18.92 19.89
CA LEU A 595 -26.68 20.24 20.34
C LEU A 595 -25.72 20.17 21.54
N GLU A 596 -25.99 19.30 22.50
CA GLU A 596 -25.07 19.00 23.60
C GLU A 596 -23.73 18.50 23.08
N THR A 597 -23.75 17.53 22.15
CA THR A 597 -22.55 16.96 21.53
C THR A 597 -21.77 18.03 20.76
N PHE A 598 -22.46 18.94 20.05
CA PHE A 598 -21.84 20.08 19.37
C PHE A 598 -21.17 21.04 20.38
N THR A 599 -21.84 21.32 21.48
CA THR A 599 -21.28 22.17 22.56
C THR A 599 -20.04 21.51 23.19
N ASP A 600 -20.04 20.21 23.38
CA ASP A 600 -18.91 19.47 23.94
C ASP A 600 -17.73 19.40 22.96
N MET A 601 -18.00 19.31 21.64
CA MET A 601 -16.98 19.48 20.60
C MET A 601 -16.28 20.84 20.72
N GLU A 602 -17.05 21.93 20.87
CA GLU A 602 -16.50 23.29 21.04
C GLU A 602 -15.65 23.39 22.31
N LYS A 603 -16.12 22.85 23.45
CA LYS A 603 -15.37 22.82 24.72
C LYS A 603 -14.08 22.00 24.61
N SER A 604 -14.04 20.98 23.76
CA SER A 604 -12.83 20.17 23.52
C SER A 604 -11.75 20.89 22.69
N GLY A 605 -12.05 22.09 22.19
CA GLY A 605 -11.13 22.90 21.37
C GLY A 605 -11.04 22.48 19.90
N ILE A 606 -11.91 21.59 19.46
CA ILE A 606 -11.96 21.17 18.05
C ILE A 606 -12.83 22.17 17.29
N VAL A 607 -12.25 22.78 16.26
CA VAL A 607 -12.93 23.77 15.42
C VAL A 607 -13.90 23.08 14.47
N PRO A 608 -15.21 23.40 14.50
CA PRO A 608 -16.19 22.88 13.57
C PRO A 608 -15.90 23.31 12.13
N ASP A 609 -16.10 22.41 11.18
CA ASP A 609 -16.06 22.69 9.75
C ASP A 609 -17.48 22.87 9.16
N SER A 610 -17.57 23.08 7.85
CA SER A 610 -18.84 23.22 7.14
C SER A 610 -19.76 22.01 7.28
N VAL A 611 -19.19 20.79 7.36
CA VAL A 611 -19.95 19.55 7.44
C VAL A 611 -20.60 19.37 8.81
N VAL A 612 -19.96 19.83 9.88
CA VAL A 612 -20.54 19.84 11.24
C VAL A 612 -21.82 20.69 11.24
N PHE A 613 -21.80 21.87 10.58
CA PHE A 613 -22.99 22.72 10.53
C PHE A 613 -24.12 22.12 9.72
N ILE A 614 -23.82 21.39 8.63
CA ILE A 614 -24.85 20.59 7.94
C ILE A 614 -25.44 19.56 8.90
N ALA A 615 -24.62 18.81 9.64
CA ALA A 615 -25.09 17.77 10.53
C ALA A 615 -25.95 18.32 11.68
N ILE A 616 -25.58 19.47 12.28
CA ILE A 616 -26.34 20.03 13.40
C ILE A 616 -27.65 20.67 12.93
N ILE A 617 -27.66 21.39 11.81
CA ILE A 617 -28.89 21.96 11.24
C ILE A 617 -29.85 20.82 10.80
N TYR A 618 -29.32 19.75 10.21
CA TYR A 618 -30.06 18.54 9.91
C TYR A 618 -30.68 17.92 11.17
N ALA A 619 -29.93 17.81 12.25
CA ALA A 619 -30.44 17.29 13.52
C ALA A 619 -31.55 18.16 14.09
N CYS A 620 -31.41 19.48 14.04
CA CYS A 620 -32.45 20.44 14.42
C CYS A 620 -33.71 20.31 13.53
N SER A 621 -33.56 20.12 12.21
CA SER A 621 -34.65 19.92 11.26
C SER A 621 -35.48 18.69 11.62
N HIS A 622 -34.81 17.57 11.95
CA HIS A 622 -35.49 16.32 12.28
C HIS A 622 -36.10 16.27 13.68
N SER A 623 -35.74 17.22 14.54
CA SER A 623 -36.25 17.35 15.91
C SER A 623 -37.23 18.53 16.07
N GLY A 624 -37.34 19.38 15.05
CA GLY A 624 -38.21 20.55 15.06
C GLY A 624 -37.66 21.72 15.91
N LEU A 625 -36.38 21.78 16.17
CA LEU A 625 -35.68 22.83 16.92
C LEU A 625 -35.33 23.97 15.99
N VAL A 626 -36.34 24.83 15.67
CA VAL A 626 -36.21 25.84 14.61
C VAL A 626 -35.28 26.96 15.01
N ASP A 627 -35.43 27.48 16.21
CA ASP A 627 -34.69 28.65 16.67
C ASP A 627 -33.21 28.30 16.89
N GLU A 628 -32.94 27.11 17.43
CA GLU A 628 -31.58 26.59 17.62
C GLU A 628 -30.90 26.31 16.29
N GLY A 629 -31.61 25.75 15.30
CA GLY A 629 -31.07 25.49 13.98
C GLY A 629 -30.70 26.76 13.21
N LEU A 630 -31.56 27.81 13.31
CA LEU A 630 -31.26 29.11 12.76
C LEU A 630 -30.09 29.80 13.50
N ALA A 631 -30.01 29.66 14.81
CA ALA A 631 -28.90 30.17 15.62
C ALA A 631 -27.59 29.51 15.21
N CYS A 632 -27.57 28.20 14.96
CA CYS A 632 -26.39 27.48 14.45
C CYS A 632 -25.97 27.98 13.08
N PHE A 633 -26.93 28.23 12.16
CA PHE A 633 -26.64 28.80 10.85
C PHE A 633 -26.02 30.19 10.92
N GLU A 634 -26.53 31.06 11.79
CA GLU A 634 -25.97 32.41 12.01
C GLU A 634 -24.59 32.33 12.71
N LYS A 635 -24.42 31.43 13.69
CA LYS A 635 -23.16 31.19 14.36
C LYS A 635 -22.05 30.76 13.40
N MET A 636 -22.37 29.90 12.41
CA MET A 636 -21.47 29.49 11.35
C MET A 636 -20.90 30.69 10.58
N LYS A 637 -21.76 31.64 10.20
CA LYS A 637 -21.41 32.85 9.42
C LYS A 637 -20.63 33.88 10.26
N THR A 638 -21.14 34.18 11.46
CA THR A 638 -20.65 35.30 12.26
C THR A 638 -19.45 34.94 13.12
N HIS A 639 -19.48 33.78 13.77
CA HIS A 639 -18.42 33.36 14.69
C HIS A 639 -17.31 32.59 13.99
N TYR A 640 -17.65 31.59 13.17
CA TYR A 640 -16.68 30.73 12.49
C TYR A 640 -16.26 31.27 11.13
N LYS A 641 -16.94 32.27 10.59
CA LYS A 641 -16.67 32.89 9.28
C LYS A 641 -16.65 31.90 8.13
N ILE A 642 -17.51 30.87 8.21
CA ILE A 642 -17.68 29.87 7.17
C ILE A 642 -18.77 30.35 6.22
N ASP A 643 -18.45 30.47 4.93
CA ASP A 643 -19.40 30.85 3.91
C ASP A 643 -20.40 29.72 3.67
N PRO A 644 -21.72 29.98 3.75
CA PRO A 644 -22.72 28.94 3.55
C PRO A 644 -22.74 28.40 2.11
N MET A 645 -22.66 27.10 1.97
CA MET A 645 -22.87 26.39 0.72
C MET A 645 -24.35 26.04 0.52
N ILE A 646 -24.72 25.57 -0.67
CA ILE A 646 -26.11 25.25 -1.04
C ILE A 646 -26.75 24.22 -0.11
N GLU A 647 -25.96 23.29 0.42
CA GLU A 647 -26.37 22.24 1.37
C GLU A 647 -26.83 22.83 2.71
N HIS A 648 -26.18 23.88 3.20
CA HIS A 648 -26.58 24.57 4.43
C HIS A 648 -27.94 25.27 4.24
N TYR A 649 -28.11 25.95 3.11
CA TYR A 649 -29.38 26.57 2.78
C TYR A 649 -30.50 25.53 2.62
N ALA A 650 -30.20 24.38 1.99
CA ALA A 650 -31.15 23.28 1.85
C ALA A 650 -31.57 22.72 3.23
N CYS A 651 -30.64 22.56 4.18
CA CYS A 651 -30.96 22.12 5.56
C CYS A 651 -31.84 23.15 6.29
N VAL A 652 -31.58 24.44 6.14
CA VAL A 652 -32.43 25.49 6.76
C VAL A 652 -33.82 25.51 6.14
N VAL A 653 -33.92 25.40 4.83
CA VAL A 653 -35.23 25.31 4.15
C VAL A 653 -35.99 24.05 4.56
N ASP A 654 -35.32 22.90 4.71
CA ASP A 654 -35.94 21.67 5.21
C ASP A 654 -36.44 21.84 6.66
N LEU A 655 -35.65 22.50 7.53
CA LEU A 655 -36.04 22.86 8.90
C LEU A 655 -37.31 23.69 8.95
N LEU A 656 -37.39 24.77 8.17
CA LEU A 656 -38.56 25.65 8.13
C LEU A 656 -39.76 24.91 7.52
N SER A 657 -39.54 24.13 6.45
CA SER A 657 -40.57 23.36 5.76
C SER A 657 -41.20 22.29 6.65
N ARG A 658 -40.39 21.46 7.37
CA ARG A 658 -40.89 20.45 8.33
C ARG A 658 -41.65 21.06 9.49
N SER A 659 -41.30 22.27 9.85
CA SER A 659 -41.97 23.01 10.91
C SER A 659 -43.20 23.78 10.43
N GLN A 660 -43.70 23.50 9.22
CA GLN A 660 -44.87 24.10 8.56
C GLN A 660 -44.78 25.64 8.41
N LYS A 661 -43.55 26.21 8.44
CA LYS A 661 -43.33 27.65 8.26
C LYS A 661 -43.00 27.93 6.79
N ILE A 662 -43.92 27.56 5.88
CA ILE A 662 -43.73 27.58 4.42
C ILE A 662 -43.41 28.99 3.91
N SER A 663 -44.16 30.02 4.38
CA SER A 663 -43.92 31.41 3.95
C SER A 663 -42.51 31.87 4.33
N LYS A 664 -42.02 31.53 5.54
CA LYS A 664 -40.66 31.86 5.96
C LYS A 664 -39.58 31.09 5.14
N ALA A 665 -39.88 29.86 4.75
CA ALA A 665 -38.99 29.09 3.89
C ALA A 665 -38.87 29.75 2.50
N GLU A 666 -39.97 30.27 1.92
CA GLU A 666 -39.96 30.98 0.62
C GLU A 666 -39.21 32.32 0.74
N GLU A 667 -39.46 33.11 1.80
CA GLU A 667 -38.72 34.35 2.07
C GLU A 667 -37.21 34.07 2.20
N PHE A 668 -36.85 33.02 2.89
CA PHE A 668 -35.46 32.61 3.04
C PHE A 668 -34.83 32.22 1.72
N ILE A 669 -35.54 31.47 0.86
CA ILE A 669 -35.10 31.10 -0.49
C ILE A 669 -34.89 32.34 -1.37
N GLN A 670 -35.76 33.32 -1.26
CA GLN A 670 -35.62 34.57 -2.02
C GLN A 670 -34.42 35.42 -1.55
N ALA A 671 -34.05 35.32 -0.26
CA ALA A 671 -32.92 36.03 0.32
C ALA A 671 -31.56 35.31 0.10
N MET A 672 -31.55 34.11 -0.48
CA MET A 672 -30.33 33.38 -0.75
C MET A 672 -29.44 34.09 -1.79
N PRO A 673 -28.12 34.22 -1.53
CA PRO A 673 -27.17 34.74 -2.51
C PRO A 673 -26.87 33.77 -3.65
N ILE A 674 -27.16 32.48 -3.42
CA ILE A 674 -26.92 31.38 -4.37
C ILE A 674 -28.26 30.99 -5.03
N LYS A 675 -28.22 30.68 -6.33
CA LYS A 675 -29.44 30.25 -7.06
C LYS A 675 -29.93 28.90 -6.49
N PRO A 676 -31.19 28.85 -6.00
CA PRO A 676 -31.74 27.61 -5.42
C PRO A 676 -31.90 26.52 -6.48
N ASP A 677 -31.55 25.31 -6.12
CA ASP A 677 -31.70 24.11 -6.94
C ASP A 677 -33.05 23.39 -6.72
N ALA A 678 -33.31 22.33 -7.48
CA ALA A 678 -34.53 21.55 -7.38
C ALA A 678 -34.68 20.84 -6.00
N SER A 679 -33.62 20.55 -5.30
CA SER A 679 -33.66 19.86 -4.00
C SER A 679 -34.27 20.75 -2.91
N ILE A 680 -33.94 22.03 -2.91
CA ILE A 680 -34.46 23.05 -2.00
C ILE A 680 -35.99 23.17 -2.19
N TRP A 681 -36.44 23.30 -3.43
CA TRP A 681 -37.88 23.40 -3.77
C TRP A 681 -38.61 22.09 -3.47
N ALA A 682 -37.96 20.93 -3.60
CA ALA A 682 -38.54 19.65 -3.24
C ALA A 682 -38.87 19.55 -1.74
N SER A 683 -38.12 20.20 -0.86
CA SER A 683 -38.45 20.27 0.57
C SER A 683 -39.70 21.10 0.84
N VAL A 684 -39.83 22.22 0.19
CA VAL A 684 -41.07 23.05 0.25
C VAL A 684 -42.27 22.30 -0.31
N LEU A 685 -42.12 21.58 -1.45
CA LEU A 685 -43.23 20.81 -2.03
C LEU A 685 -43.73 19.71 -1.09
N ARG A 686 -42.83 19.05 -0.40
CA ARG A 686 -43.20 18.05 0.61
C ARG A 686 -44.02 18.65 1.74
N ALA A 687 -43.61 19.81 2.26
CA ALA A 687 -44.35 20.51 3.31
C ALA A 687 -45.74 20.98 2.82
N CYS A 688 -45.87 21.48 1.60
CA CYS A 688 -47.13 21.85 1.03
C CYS A 688 -48.13 20.69 0.93
N ARG A 689 -47.62 19.47 0.61
CA ARG A 689 -48.49 18.27 0.62
C ARG A 689 -49.06 17.96 2.01
N THR A 690 -48.23 18.15 3.04
CA THR A 690 -48.60 17.82 4.44
C THR A 690 -49.54 18.91 4.98
N SER A 691 -49.30 20.17 4.68
CA SER A 691 -50.16 21.29 5.13
C SER A 691 -51.44 21.46 4.34
N GLY A 692 -51.56 20.84 3.17
CA GLY A 692 -52.66 21.02 2.27
C GLY A 692 -52.65 22.34 1.49
N ASP A 693 -51.53 23.05 1.46
CA ASP A 693 -51.35 24.27 0.65
C ASP A 693 -51.15 23.89 -0.82
N MET A 694 -52.29 23.79 -1.49
CA MET A 694 -52.40 23.33 -2.88
C MET A 694 -51.94 24.36 -3.91
N GLU A 695 -52.04 25.66 -3.62
CA GLU A 695 -51.61 26.73 -4.49
C GLU A 695 -50.09 26.79 -4.61
N THR A 696 -49.43 26.78 -3.45
CA THR A 696 -47.98 26.76 -3.39
C THR A 696 -47.43 25.44 -3.97
N ALA A 697 -48.09 24.29 -3.71
CA ALA A 697 -47.68 23.00 -4.27
C ALA A 697 -47.65 22.98 -5.80
N GLU A 698 -48.67 23.61 -6.45
CA GLU A 698 -48.72 23.70 -7.92
C GLU A 698 -47.61 24.58 -8.49
N ARG A 699 -47.38 25.75 -7.88
CA ARG A 699 -46.34 26.69 -8.27
C ARG A 699 -44.94 26.09 -8.14
N VAL A 700 -44.69 25.45 -7.00
CA VAL A 700 -43.39 24.81 -6.72
C VAL A 700 -43.16 23.58 -7.60
N SER A 701 -44.20 22.76 -7.88
CA SER A 701 -44.09 21.62 -8.80
C SER A 701 -43.65 22.03 -10.20
N ARG A 702 -44.21 23.14 -10.72
CA ARG A 702 -43.82 23.69 -12.04
C ARG A 702 -42.37 24.12 -12.04
N LYS A 703 -41.94 24.80 -10.97
CA LYS A 703 -40.57 25.30 -10.84
C LYS A 703 -39.54 24.18 -10.74
N ILE A 704 -39.86 23.09 -10.06
CA ILE A 704 -38.98 21.90 -9.96
C ILE A 704 -38.76 21.24 -11.32
N ILE A 705 -39.83 21.08 -12.10
CA ILE A 705 -39.75 20.49 -13.45
C ILE A 705 -38.95 21.40 -14.40
N GLU A 706 -39.10 22.73 -14.31
CA GLU A 706 -38.33 23.69 -15.09
C GLU A 706 -36.84 23.66 -14.76
N LEU A 707 -36.47 23.49 -13.48
CA LEU A 707 -35.08 23.45 -13.02
C LEU A 707 -34.38 22.15 -13.40
N ASN A 708 -35.09 21.03 -13.39
CA ASN A 708 -34.46 19.72 -13.61
C ASN A 708 -35.43 18.76 -14.34
N PRO A 709 -35.65 18.96 -15.66
CA PRO A 709 -36.68 18.23 -16.44
C PRO A 709 -36.30 16.74 -16.66
N ASP A 710 -35.04 16.37 -16.51
CA ASP A 710 -34.52 15.03 -16.81
C ASP A 710 -34.36 14.13 -15.59
N ASP A 711 -34.52 14.68 -14.38
CA ASP A 711 -34.41 13.87 -13.15
C ASP A 711 -35.76 13.16 -12.86
N PRO A 712 -35.73 11.79 -12.81
CA PRO A 712 -36.94 11.03 -12.57
C PRO A 712 -37.48 11.22 -11.15
N GLY A 713 -36.66 11.49 -10.15
CA GLY A 713 -37.04 11.68 -8.76
C GLY A 713 -37.89 12.92 -8.58
N TYR A 714 -37.50 14.05 -9.14
CA TYR A 714 -38.24 15.30 -9.07
C TYR A 714 -39.50 15.28 -9.94
N SER A 715 -39.43 14.67 -11.11
CA SER A 715 -40.58 14.46 -11.95
C SER A 715 -41.67 13.64 -11.29
N ILE A 716 -41.30 12.57 -10.58
CA ILE A 716 -42.24 11.74 -9.82
C ILE A 716 -42.80 12.51 -8.62
N LEU A 717 -41.96 13.28 -7.91
CA LEU A 717 -42.41 14.08 -6.77
C LEU A 717 -43.47 15.10 -7.21
N ALA A 718 -43.25 15.77 -8.32
CA ALA A 718 -44.22 16.69 -8.92
C ALA A 718 -45.47 15.94 -9.42
N SER A 719 -45.32 14.76 -10.04
CA SER A 719 -46.46 13.92 -10.46
C SER A 719 -47.31 13.51 -9.25
N ASN A 720 -46.70 13.14 -8.13
CA ASN A 720 -47.42 12.79 -6.91
C ASN A 720 -48.12 14.01 -6.28
N ALA A 721 -47.53 15.20 -6.37
CA ALA A 721 -48.16 16.43 -5.93
C ALA A 721 -49.39 16.77 -6.80
N TYR A 722 -49.28 16.63 -8.12
CA TYR A 722 -50.43 16.81 -9.05
C TYR A 722 -51.50 15.73 -8.85
N ALA A 723 -51.14 14.48 -8.48
CA ALA A 723 -52.10 13.44 -8.13
C ALA A 723 -52.91 13.83 -6.89
N ALA A 724 -52.24 14.33 -5.85
CA ALA A 724 -52.89 14.84 -4.63
C ALA A 724 -53.85 16.02 -4.95
N LEU A 725 -53.47 16.83 -5.93
CA LEU A 725 -54.33 17.94 -6.47
C LEU A 725 -55.46 17.46 -7.42
N ARG A 726 -55.56 16.13 -7.67
CA ARG A 726 -56.50 15.53 -8.63
C ARG A 726 -56.35 16.06 -10.06
N LYS A 727 -55.18 16.62 -10.44
CA LYS A 727 -54.84 17.11 -11.80
C LYS A 727 -54.27 15.98 -12.64
N TRP A 728 -55.13 15.01 -12.97
CA TRP A 728 -54.72 13.77 -13.65
C TRP A 728 -54.16 14.00 -15.05
N ASP A 729 -54.57 15.06 -15.73
CA ASP A 729 -54.00 15.43 -17.04
C ASP A 729 -52.51 15.74 -16.96
N LYS A 730 -52.05 16.46 -15.89
CA LYS A 730 -50.66 16.78 -15.67
C LYS A 730 -49.88 15.54 -15.23
N VAL A 731 -50.50 14.68 -14.41
CA VAL A 731 -49.93 13.39 -14.00
C VAL A 731 -49.63 12.52 -15.22
N SER A 732 -50.62 12.39 -16.13
CA SER A 732 -50.48 11.59 -17.36
C SER A 732 -49.38 12.10 -18.28
N LEU A 733 -49.28 13.43 -18.43
CA LEU A 733 -48.26 14.09 -19.25
C LEU A 733 -46.83 13.82 -18.73
N ILE A 734 -46.60 13.98 -17.40
CA ILE A 734 -45.30 13.74 -16.78
C ILE A 734 -44.91 12.25 -16.91
N ARG A 735 -45.87 11.34 -16.62
CA ARG A 735 -45.59 9.90 -16.70
C ARG A 735 -45.35 9.43 -18.12
N LYS A 736 -46.05 10.00 -19.11
CA LYS A 736 -45.80 9.73 -20.52
C LYS A 736 -44.38 10.18 -20.91
N SER A 737 -43.99 11.40 -20.55
CA SER A 737 -42.64 11.94 -20.81
C SER A 737 -41.54 11.04 -20.21
N LEU A 738 -41.71 10.53 -18.98
CA LEU A 738 -40.75 9.60 -18.36
C LEU A 738 -40.67 8.27 -19.13
N LYS A 739 -41.82 7.75 -19.61
CA LYS A 739 -41.87 6.50 -20.37
C LYS A 739 -41.21 6.66 -21.74
N ASP A 740 -41.47 7.77 -22.43
CA ASP A 740 -40.90 8.09 -23.74
C ASP A 740 -39.36 8.23 -23.68
N LYS A 741 -38.83 8.68 -22.55
CA LYS A 741 -37.41 8.79 -22.28
C LYS A 741 -36.78 7.48 -21.79
N HIS A 742 -37.53 6.36 -21.71
CA HIS A 742 -37.10 5.08 -21.14
C HIS A 742 -36.50 5.17 -19.70
N ILE A 743 -36.94 6.16 -18.95
CA ILE A 743 -36.50 6.37 -17.58
C ILE A 743 -37.36 5.52 -16.64
N THR A 744 -36.77 4.53 -16.00
CA THR A 744 -37.44 3.65 -15.03
C THR A 744 -37.12 4.11 -13.62
N LYS A 745 -38.14 4.14 -12.76
CA LYS A 745 -37.99 4.39 -11.34
C LYS A 745 -37.43 3.14 -10.66
N ASN A 746 -36.49 3.31 -9.76
CA ASN A 746 -36.14 2.23 -8.83
C ASN A 746 -37.35 1.89 -7.97
N PRO A 747 -37.78 0.61 -7.94
CA PRO A 747 -38.93 0.23 -7.12
C PRO A 747 -38.65 0.41 -5.62
N GLY A 748 -39.71 0.64 -4.86
CA GLY A 748 -39.66 0.72 -3.40
C GLY A 748 -39.50 -0.67 -2.83
N TYR A 749 -38.40 -0.92 -2.12
CA TYR A 749 -38.14 -2.14 -1.40
C TYR A 749 -38.15 -1.89 0.11
N SER A 750 -38.65 -2.86 0.85
CA SER A 750 -38.45 -2.95 2.29
C SER A 750 -37.83 -4.30 2.61
N TRP A 751 -36.93 -4.34 3.60
CA TRP A 751 -36.32 -5.61 4.03
C TRP A 751 -36.25 -5.72 5.54
N ILE A 752 -36.21 -6.98 5.98
CA ILE A 752 -36.10 -7.34 7.39
C ILE A 752 -35.07 -8.46 7.54
N GLU A 753 -34.20 -8.35 8.54
CA GLU A 753 -33.25 -9.40 8.91
C GLU A 753 -33.90 -10.32 9.98
N ILE A 754 -34.07 -11.60 9.63
CA ILE A 754 -34.56 -12.62 10.57
C ILE A 754 -33.54 -13.77 10.62
N GLY A 755 -32.96 -14.00 11.79
CA GLY A 755 -31.93 -14.99 11.97
C GLY A 755 -30.66 -14.63 11.19
N LYS A 756 -30.34 -15.39 10.15
CA LYS A 756 -29.16 -15.17 9.27
C LYS A 756 -29.54 -14.64 7.90
N ASN A 757 -30.81 -14.50 7.60
CA ASN A 757 -31.34 -14.20 6.28
C ASN A 757 -31.92 -12.79 6.23
N VAL A 758 -31.72 -12.11 5.14
CA VAL A 758 -32.37 -10.85 4.81
C VAL A 758 -33.49 -11.16 3.83
N HIS A 759 -34.73 -10.78 4.20
CA HIS A 759 -35.91 -10.95 3.36
C HIS A 759 -36.30 -9.60 2.78
N VAL A 760 -36.42 -9.53 1.45
CA VAL A 760 -36.71 -8.31 0.72
C VAL A 760 -38.11 -8.40 0.15
N PHE A 761 -38.86 -7.31 0.25
CA PHE A 761 -40.25 -7.21 -0.22
C PHE A 761 -40.37 -6.01 -1.17
N SER A 762 -41.03 -6.21 -2.29
CA SER A 762 -41.50 -5.11 -3.16
C SER A 762 -43.01 -4.87 -2.95
N SER A 763 -43.50 -3.73 -3.42
CA SER A 763 -44.92 -3.47 -3.30
C SER A 763 -45.74 -4.39 -4.20
N GLY A 764 -46.72 -5.10 -3.63
CA GLY A 764 -47.55 -6.07 -4.36
C GLY A 764 -46.85 -7.38 -4.68
N ASP A 765 -45.80 -7.77 -3.92
CA ASP A 765 -45.02 -8.99 -4.15
C ASP A 765 -45.76 -10.22 -3.70
N ASP A 766 -46.31 -10.97 -4.66
CA ASP A 766 -46.96 -12.26 -4.46
C ASP A 766 -45.98 -13.44 -4.52
N SER A 767 -44.71 -13.19 -4.89
CA SER A 767 -43.67 -14.22 -5.01
C SER A 767 -42.89 -14.47 -3.69
N ALA A 768 -43.14 -13.65 -2.69
CA ALA A 768 -42.46 -13.73 -1.40
C ALA A 768 -42.73 -15.05 -0.68
N PRO A 769 -41.75 -15.60 0.06
CA PRO A 769 -42.00 -16.76 0.92
C PRO A 769 -43.14 -16.51 1.88
N GLN A 770 -44.10 -17.45 2.02
CA GLN A 770 -45.29 -17.33 2.88
C GLN A 770 -46.27 -16.21 2.48
N SER A 771 -46.34 -15.81 1.20
CA SER A 771 -47.15 -14.70 0.70
C SER A 771 -48.62 -14.81 1.20
N GLU A 772 -49.25 -16.00 1.06
CA GLU A 772 -50.64 -16.24 1.56
C GLU A 772 -50.80 -15.95 3.07
N ALA A 773 -49.86 -16.40 3.89
CA ALA A 773 -49.90 -16.18 5.35
C ALA A 773 -49.67 -14.68 5.68
N ILE A 774 -48.83 -13.99 4.93
CA ILE A 774 -48.57 -12.55 5.09
C ILE A 774 -49.85 -11.75 4.84
N TYR A 775 -50.52 -11.99 3.69
CA TYR A 775 -51.74 -11.28 3.34
C TYR A 775 -52.89 -11.59 4.31
N LYS A 776 -53.02 -12.84 4.76
CA LYS A 776 -54.03 -13.24 5.79
C LYS A 776 -53.75 -12.56 7.14
N SER A 777 -52.49 -12.42 7.51
CA SER A 777 -52.08 -11.66 8.70
C SER A 777 -52.42 -10.17 8.58
N LEU A 778 -52.20 -9.58 7.41
CA LEU A 778 -52.56 -8.19 7.14
C LEU A 778 -54.10 -7.99 7.22
N GLU A 779 -54.91 -8.88 6.67
CA GLU A 779 -56.39 -8.81 6.77
C GLU A 779 -56.85 -8.79 8.23
N ILE A 780 -56.28 -9.63 9.08
CA ILE A 780 -56.55 -9.65 10.52
C ILE A 780 -56.16 -8.31 11.15
N LEU A 781 -54.94 -7.80 10.86
CA LEU A 781 -54.48 -6.52 11.37
C LEU A 781 -55.39 -5.37 10.93
N TYR A 782 -55.83 -5.35 9.67
CA TYR A 782 -56.75 -4.33 9.17
C TYR A 782 -58.12 -4.38 9.86
N SER A 783 -58.64 -5.57 10.15
CA SER A 783 -59.88 -5.71 10.88
C SER A 783 -59.77 -5.16 12.32
N LEU A 784 -58.62 -5.32 12.95
CA LEU A 784 -58.33 -4.78 14.27
C LEU A 784 -58.12 -3.28 14.26
N MET A 785 -57.39 -2.74 13.26
CA MET A 785 -57.17 -1.31 13.10
C MET A 785 -58.45 -0.56 12.76
N ALA A 786 -59.36 -1.16 11.97
CA ALA A 786 -60.68 -0.58 11.70
C ALA A 786 -61.52 -0.38 12.96
N LYS A 787 -61.40 -1.29 13.96
CA LYS A 787 -62.04 -1.12 15.29
C LYS A 787 -61.42 0.02 16.09
N GLU A 788 -60.14 0.32 15.88
CA GLU A 788 -59.46 1.50 16.44
C GLU A 788 -59.68 2.80 15.64
N GLY A 789 -60.57 2.78 14.63
CA GLY A 789 -60.97 3.96 13.83
C GLY A 789 -60.06 4.28 12.63
N TYR A 790 -59.20 3.36 12.21
CA TYR A 790 -58.37 3.56 11.05
C TYR A 790 -59.16 3.56 9.73
N ILE A 791 -58.94 4.60 8.92
CA ILE A 791 -59.49 4.73 7.55
C ILE A 791 -58.31 4.93 6.61
N PRO A 792 -58.12 4.06 5.61
CA PRO A 792 -57.03 4.22 4.63
C PRO A 792 -57.12 5.57 3.93
N ASP A 793 -55.99 6.27 3.79
CA ASP A 793 -55.95 7.57 3.09
C ASP A 793 -55.85 7.38 1.57
N PRO A 794 -56.90 7.61 0.79
CA PRO A 794 -56.91 7.42 -0.65
C PRO A 794 -56.01 8.43 -1.40
N ARG A 795 -55.54 9.50 -0.73
CA ARG A 795 -54.68 10.53 -1.34
C ARG A 795 -53.24 10.01 -1.58
N GLU A 796 -52.86 8.94 -0.91
CA GLU A 796 -51.59 8.29 -1.13
C GLU A 796 -51.52 7.34 -2.35
N VAL A 797 -52.68 7.12 -3.01
CA VAL A 797 -52.75 6.37 -4.27
C VAL A 797 -52.39 7.28 -5.43
N SER A 798 -51.31 7.00 -6.07
CA SER A 798 -50.82 7.80 -7.21
C SER A 798 -51.43 7.38 -8.56
N GLN A 799 -52.37 6.45 -8.59
CA GLN A 799 -53.05 5.96 -9.78
C GLN A 799 -54.53 6.42 -9.80
N ASN A 800 -55.01 6.74 -11.00
CA ASN A 800 -56.40 7.07 -11.19
C ASN A 800 -57.25 5.80 -11.34
N LEU A 801 -57.64 5.26 -10.24
CA LEU A 801 -58.49 4.06 -10.16
C LEU A 801 -59.89 4.46 -9.78
N GLU A 802 -60.92 3.87 -10.40
CA GLU A 802 -62.32 4.17 -10.14
C GLU A 802 -62.86 3.32 -8.96
N GLU A 803 -62.38 2.10 -8.81
CA GLU A 803 -62.84 1.18 -7.77
C GLU A 803 -62.09 1.42 -6.44
N GLU A 804 -62.85 1.62 -5.36
CA GLU A 804 -62.26 1.80 -4.01
C GLU A 804 -61.61 0.54 -3.46
N GLU A 805 -62.01 -0.61 -3.93
CA GLU A 805 -61.50 -1.91 -3.52
C GLU A 805 -60.09 -2.16 -4.10
N GLU A 806 -59.84 -1.71 -5.33
CA GLU A 806 -58.58 -1.75 -6.01
C GLU A 806 -57.56 -0.77 -5.38
N LYS A 807 -58.04 0.42 -4.99
CA LYS A 807 -57.24 1.39 -4.20
C LYS A 807 -56.79 0.81 -2.88
N ARG A 808 -57.70 0.13 -2.16
CA ARG A 808 -57.35 -0.56 -0.89
C ARG A 808 -56.34 -1.64 -1.07
N ARG A 809 -56.44 -2.50 -2.10
CA ARG A 809 -55.47 -3.53 -2.39
C ARG A 809 -54.07 -2.95 -2.61
N LEU A 810 -53.93 -1.87 -3.39
CA LEU A 810 -52.64 -1.24 -3.62
C LEU A 810 -52.02 -0.65 -2.34
N ILE A 811 -52.82 -0.01 -1.48
CA ILE A 811 -52.35 0.55 -0.24
C ILE A 811 -51.92 -0.59 0.72
N CYS A 812 -52.68 -1.66 0.79
CA CYS A 812 -52.42 -2.81 1.63
C CYS A 812 -51.15 -3.56 1.25
N GLY A 813 -50.78 -3.56 -0.03
CA GLY A 813 -49.61 -4.24 -0.56
C GLY A 813 -48.29 -3.43 -0.48
N HIS A 814 -48.21 -2.35 0.30
CA HIS A 814 -46.96 -1.63 0.46
C HIS A 814 -45.88 -2.50 1.10
N SER A 815 -44.64 -2.42 0.60
CA SER A 815 -43.52 -3.27 0.99
C SER A 815 -43.22 -3.27 2.49
N GLU A 816 -43.43 -2.13 3.19
CA GLU A 816 -43.20 -2.02 4.63
C GLU A 816 -44.18 -2.92 5.41
N ARG A 817 -45.46 -2.95 4.99
CA ARG A 817 -46.49 -3.75 5.65
C ARG A 817 -46.25 -5.24 5.48
N LEU A 818 -45.81 -5.65 4.27
CA LEU A 818 -45.43 -7.02 3.99
C LEU A 818 -44.23 -7.44 4.86
N ALA A 819 -43.21 -6.59 4.99
CA ALA A 819 -42.03 -6.84 5.81
C ALA A 819 -42.39 -6.93 7.31
N ILE A 820 -43.26 -6.03 7.81
CA ILE A 820 -43.74 -6.05 9.20
C ILE A 820 -44.58 -7.33 9.47
N ALA A 821 -45.52 -7.66 8.60
CA ALA A 821 -46.35 -8.86 8.74
C ALA A 821 -45.50 -10.15 8.73
N PHE A 822 -44.52 -10.23 7.82
CA PHE A 822 -43.55 -11.34 7.79
C PHE A 822 -42.74 -11.41 9.09
N GLY A 823 -42.30 -10.27 9.61
CA GLY A 823 -41.59 -10.18 10.89
C GLY A 823 -42.43 -10.68 12.04
N LEU A 824 -43.72 -10.31 12.10
CA LEU A 824 -44.66 -10.76 13.12
C LEU A 824 -44.90 -12.27 13.08
N LEU A 825 -44.96 -12.88 11.90
CA LEU A 825 -45.15 -14.32 11.70
C LEU A 825 -43.90 -15.16 12.05
N ASN A 826 -42.70 -14.60 11.87
CA ASN A 826 -41.46 -15.39 11.96
C ASN A 826 -40.57 -15.01 13.16
N THR A 827 -41.07 -14.25 14.10
CA THR A 827 -40.35 -13.89 15.35
C THR A 827 -41.24 -14.06 16.57
N GLU A 828 -40.60 -14.37 17.69
CA GLU A 828 -41.35 -14.56 18.96
C GLU A 828 -42.10 -13.28 19.38
N PRO A 829 -43.31 -13.43 20.02
CA PRO A 829 -44.02 -12.29 20.55
C PRO A 829 -43.16 -11.44 21.51
N GLY A 830 -43.30 -10.12 21.42
CA GLY A 830 -42.54 -9.18 22.25
C GLY A 830 -41.15 -8.81 21.68
N THR A 831 -40.63 -9.57 20.73
CA THR A 831 -39.33 -9.22 20.08
C THR A 831 -39.48 -7.94 19.25
N PRO A 832 -38.58 -6.91 19.38
CA PRO A 832 -38.62 -5.74 18.56
C PRO A 832 -38.39 -6.08 17.08
N LEU A 833 -39.14 -5.45 16.18
CA LEU A 833 -38.96 -5.60 14.74
C LEU A 833 -38.14 -4.47 14.20
N GLN A 834 -37.24 -4.76 13.23
CA GLN A 834 -36.47 -3.76 12.54
C GLN A 834 -36.66 -3.92 11.03
N VAL A 835 -37.31 -2.94 10.41
CA VAL A 835 -37.63 -2.91 9.00
C VAL A 835 -36.83 -1.76 8.33
N MET A 836 -36.26 -2.03 7.20
CA MET A 836 -35.51 -1.06 6.40
C MET A 836 -36.25 -0.76 5.10
N LYS A 837 -36.21 0.49 4.65
CA LYS A 837 -36.79 0.93 3.40
C LYS A 837 -35.86 1.83 2.61
N ASN A 838 -35.77 1.60 1.31
CA ASN A 838 -34.95 2.44 0.40
C ASN A 838 -35.59 3.78 0.06
N LEU A 839 -36.87 3.96 0.32
CA LEU A 839 -37.63 5.20 0.09
C LEU A 839 -38.16 5.73 1.42
N ARG A 840 -38.66 6.96 1.40
CA ARG A 840 -39.36 7.53 2.55
C ARG A 840 -40.67 6.78 2.82
N VAL A 841 -41.00 6.56 4.10
CA VAL A 841 -42.28 5.97 4.51
C VAL A 841 -43.44 6.92 4.13
N CYS A 842 -44.50 6.43 3.54
CA CYS A 842 -45.69 7.24 3.26
C CYS A 842 -46.52 7.50 4.50
N GLY A 843 -47.43 8.53 4.46
CA GLY A 843 -48.26 8.91 5.59
C GLY A 843 -49.10 7.80 6.12
N ASP A 844 -49.70 7.05 5.24
CA ASP A 844 -50.56 5.95 5.59
C ASP A 844 -49.81 4.75 6.20
N CYS A 845 -48.64 4.38 5.67
CA CYS A 845 -47.78 3.35 6.28
C CYS A 845 -47.26 3.79 7.65
N HIS A 846 -46.96 5.06 7.85
CA HIS A 846 -46.55 5.59 9.16
C HIS A 846 -47.68 5.43 10.20
N GLU A 847 -48.92 5.80 9.87
CA GLU A 847 -50.06 5.66 10.76
C GLU A 847 -50.38 4.19 11.04
N VAL A 848 -50.41 3.35 10.00
CA VAL A 848 -50.59 1.90 10.13
C VAL A 848 -49.55 1.28 11.07
N THR A 849 -48.30 1.67 10.95
CA THR A 849 -47.25 1.10 11.81
C THR A 849 -47.41 1.54 13.27
N LYS A 850 -47.88 2.77 13.53
CA LYS A 850 -48.26 3.21 14.88
C LYS A 850 -49.34 2.31 15.46
N LEU A 851 -50.42 2.07 14.72
CA LEU A 851 -51.53 1.23 15.14
C LEU A 851 -51.08 -0.22 15.31
N ILE A 852 -50.27 -0.77 14.38
CA ILE A 852 -49.74 -2.13 14.55
C ILE A 852 -48.95 -2.22 15.86
N SER A 853 -48.07 -1.25 16.14
CA SER A 853 -47.27 -1.26 17.37
C SER A 853 -48.12 -1.27 18.63
N LYS A 854 -49.26 -0.54 18.62
CA LYS A 854 -50.23 -0.53 19.72
C LYS A 854 -50.96 -1.85 19.85
N ILE A 855 -51.47 -2.40 18.74
CA ILE A 855 -52.29 -3.63 18.72
C ILE A 855 -51.46 -4.85 19.14
N VAL A 856 -50.22 -4.98 18.64
CA VAL A 856 -49.37 -6.15 18.91
C VAL A 856 -48.48 -5.97 20.14
N GLY A 857 -48.45 -4.76 20.74
CA GLY A 857 -47.61 -4.46 21.93
C GLY A 857 -46.10 -4.63 21.66
N ARG A 858 -45.65 -4.36 20.44
CA ARG A 858 -44.23 -4.51 20.04
C ARG A 858 -43.63 -3.20 19.57
N GLU A 859 -42.34 -3.05 19.87
CA GLU A 859 -41.55 -1.99 19.30
C GLU A 859 -41.22 -2.33 17.84
N ILE A 860 -41.46 -1.37 16.94
CA ILE A 860 -41.15 -1.49 15.51
C ILE A 860 -40.25 -0.33 15.14
N LEU A 861 -38.99 -0.63 14.78
CA LEU A 861 -38.04 0.34 14.29
C LEU A 861 -38.06 0.30 12.76
N VAL A 862 -38.46 1.39 12.13
CA VAL A 862 -38.43 1.52 10.69
C VAL A 862 -37.36 2.55 10.32
N ARG A 863 -36.39 2.18 9.50
CA ARG A 863 -35.46 3.11 8.87
C ARG A 863 -35.94 3.41 7.46
N ASP A 864 -36.18 4.66 7.18
CA ASP A 864 -36.42 5.13 5.81
C ASP A 864 -35.16 5.75 5.20
N ALA A 865 -35.25 6.35 4.03
CA ALA A 865 -34.13 6.98 3.35
C ALA A 865 -33.43 8.07 4.19
N ASN A 866 -34.12 8.71 5.14
CA ASN A 866 -33.65 9.91 5.82
C ASN A 866 -33.42 9.73 7.32
N ARG A 867 -34.22 8.88 8.02
CA ARG A 867 -34.19 8.80 9.48
C ARG A 867 -34.73 7.46 10.00
N PHE A 868 -34.63 7.28 11.32
CA PHE A 868 -35.30 6.20 12.04
C PHE A 868 -36.64 6.68 12.64
N HIS A 869 -37.61 5.78 12.61
CA HIS A 869 -38.92 5.90 13.23
C HIS A 869 -39.06 4.75 14.23
N LEU A 870 -39.03 5.05 15.51
CA LEU A 870 -39.33 4.08 16.54
C LEU A 870 -40.79 4.18 16.90
N PHE A 871 -41.56 3.15 16.54
CA PHE A 871 -42.96 3.01 16.87
C PHE A 871 -43.13 2.17 18.14
N LYS A 872 -43.76 2.74 19.11
CA LYS A 872 -44.03 2.11 20.41
C LYS A 872 -45.38 2.60 20.96
N ASP A 873 -46.22 1.65 21.44
CA ASP A 873 -47.49 1.95 22.06
C ASP A 873 -48.41 2.94 21.32
N GLY A 874 -48.42 2.86 19.99
CA GLY A 874 -49.20 3.73 19.13
C GLY A 874 -48.59 5.13 18.87
N THR A 875 -47.37 5.38 19.31
CA THR A 875 -46.67 6.63 19.10
C THR A 875 -45.40 6.43 18.25
N CYS A 876 -44.90 7.50 17.65
CA CYS A 876 -43.65 7.46 16.92
C CYS A 876 -42.67 8.49 17.49
N SER A 877 -41.38 8.13 17.56
CA SER A 877 -40.29 9.02 17.99
C SER A 877 -40.18 10.32 17.17
N CYS A 878 -40.73 10.35 15.97
CA CYS A 878 -40.68 11.54 15.10
C CYS A 878 -41.71 12.61 15.51
N LYS A 879 -42.62 12.30 16.45
CA LYS A 879 -43.72 13.20 16.88
C LYS A 879 -44.51 13.75 15.65
N ASP A 880 -44.72 12.90 14.66
CA ASP A 880 -45.38 13.19 13.38
C ASP A 880 -44.76 14.37 12.55
N ARG A 881 -43.49 14.64 12.82
CA ARG A 881 -42.66 15.64 12.09
C ARG A 881 -41.66 14.94 11.17
N TRP A 882 -42.13 14.36 10.08
CA TRP A 882 -41.29 13.53 9.22
C TRP A 882 -41.45 13.82 7.72
#